data_f4c7e462706e930e2f547c1560f4c86b
#
_entry.id   f4c7e462706e930e2f547c1560f4c86b
#
_cell.length_a   1.000
_cell.length_b   1.000
_cell.length_c   1.000
_cell.angle_alpha   90.00
_cell.angle_beta   90.00
_cell.angle_gamma   90.00
#
_symmetry.space_group_name_H-M   'P 1'
#
loop_
_entity.id
_entity.type
_entity.pdbx_description
1 polymer ?
#
loop_
_entity_poly.entity_id
_entity_poly.type
_entity_poly.pdbx_seq_one_letter_code
_entity_poly.pdbx_strand_id
1 'polypeptide(L)'
;MSTINFKSLLRFLYFGCLLLLSVPVLAAGNGRLKISVNEAWQFYKGEIPQFPAKVAAVDWETVSLPHTWNAEDVMDDKPGYYRGVGWYRKMLHISPSYKDKDVFLYFEGANQEVEVYVNGQKAGEHIGGYTRFSVPIKKYLKFGKGEQNEIAVKVNNRFNEDIPTLTADFTFFGGIYRDVYLVVTDPVHIDLTDYASSGIYITTPEVSKEKATVKVAGKLVNSSPQKRRIKVVTTVKDKQGKTVTEKATVVQLAAGTRTTINQDLKPVKQPNLWSPEDPYLYTVATTVYDAATGKELDQVLNPLGFRWFRFDPKEGFFLNDKHYKLIGASRHQDFKGLGNAVPDARQIQDVKLLKEMGANFLRVAHYPQDPVILETCDRLGILTAVEVPIINRITESEAFADNSKRTHLEMIRQNYNHPSVIIWAYMNEILLRPRYKDEPERQQVYFHNIAKLAQEIEDLTRKEDPYRYTMIPNHGAYELYNKVGLTKIPMLVGWNLYLGWYSRSVDDFGPFLDQHHRDMPEKPVLVTEYGADADPRIHSFTPERFDKSEEYASMFHEVYLREMMKRPFVAAGMIWNLADFNSETRGETMPHINNKGVTTLDRVPKAPYYYYQAHLRQDPFLKIASRNWTLRGGIADKAEGTASIKPVANGQAGNSVSTQPFKVYTNLSQAELIVNGVKLGMQKAVGGVSEWQVPFANGINQIEAVAEDAGNLYKDFMEVDFRLVPYQLNANDVPFEELNILLGSKRMFIDELNQQVWLPDQAYRAGGWGHVGGEIFTFKSNRQSYGTDKSIFGTDNDPIYQTQQVGIEKYKADVPDGQYEITLHFAELTGGEPKEALPYNLGGTEAEEEKAEERIFDVYVNGLLVLEDLNLAREYGVARAVAKKMPVTVTGSKGLEITFEAKKGKPVLNGFQLRKL
;
A
#
# COMPACT_ATOMS: atom_id res chain seq x y z
N MET A 1 -8.61 -50.75 33.20
CA MET A 1 -7.60 -50.64 34.28
C MET A 1 -6.25 -50.79 33.65
N SER A 2 -5.54 -49.74 33.43
CA SER A 2 -4.06 -49.59 33.49
C SER A 2 -3.75 -48.10 33.18
N THR A 3 -3.36 -47.46 34.24
CA THR A 3 -2.92 -46.07 34.29
C THR A 3 -1.58 -45.89 33.56
N ILE A 4 -1.56 -45.18 32.45
CA ILE A 4 -0.33 -44.77 31.77
C ILE A 4 0.14 -43.49 32.44
N ASN A 5 1.38 -43.57 32.93
CA ASN A 5 2.06 -42.59 33.76
C ASN A 5 2.48 -41.38 32.96
N PHE A 6 1.88 -40.21 33.17
CA PHE A 6 2.03 -38.95 32.46
C PHE A 6 3.38 -38.24 32.70
N LYS A 7 4.33 -38.84 33.46
CA LYS A 7 5.62 -38.24 33.78
C LYS A 7 6.80 -38.62 32.87
N SER A 8 6.60 -39.56 31.93
CA SER A 8 7.67 -39.91 30.98
C SER A 8 7.53 -39.22 29.61
N LEU A 9 6.42 -38.56 29.31
CA LEU A 9 6.25 -37.80 28.06
C LEU A 9 6.82 -36.37 28.11
N LEU A 10 7.04 -35.84 29.32
CA LEU A 10 7.59 -34.46 29.45
C LEU A 10 9.12 -34.40 29.40
N ARG A 11 9.84 -35.53 29.39
CA ARG A 11 11.30 -35.57 29.27
C ARG A 11 11.85 -35.74 27.86
N PHE A 12 11.00 -36.02 26.87
CA PHE A 12 11.38 -36.13 25.44
C PHE A 12 11.10 -34.84 24.63
N LEU A 13 10.39 -33.89 25.19
CA LEU A 13 10.06 -32.59 24.54
C LEU A 13 11.03 -31.46 24.89
N TYR A 14 12.02 -31.71 25.78
CA TYR A 14 13.03 -30.69 26.16
C TYR A 14 14.40 -30.88 25.51
N PHE A 15 14.58 -31.89 24.62
CA PHE A 15 15.84 -32.12 23.94
C PHE A 15 15.79 -31.91 22.41
N GLY A 16 14.68 -31.40 21.89
CA GLY A 16 14.43 -31.28 20.45
C GLY A 16 14.35 -29.86 19.89
N CYS A 17 14.62 -28.80 20.65
CA CYS A 17 14.53 -27.40 20.16
C CYS A 17 15.72 -26.53 20.53
N LEU A 18 16.94 -27.04 20.34
CA LEU A 18 18.16 -26.23 20.27
C LEU A 18 18.87 -26.54 18.95
N LEU A 19 18.14 -26.51 17.87
CA LEU A 19 18.68 -26.15 16.56
C LEU A 19 18.82 -24.64 16.56
N LEU A 20 19.98 -24.18 17.03
CA LEU A 20 20.52 -22.88 16.67
C LEU A 20 20.43 -22.76 15.16
N LEU A 21 19.44 -22.06 14.67
CA LEU A 21 19.48 -21.42 13.37
C LEU A 21 20.68 -20.46 13.43
N SER A 22 21.86 -20.98 13.14
CA SER A 22 22.97 -20.17 12.72
C SER A 22 22.53 -19.53 11.40
N VAL A 23 21.97 -18.31 11.49
CA VAL A 23 21.98 -17.39 10.37
C VAL A 23 23.42 -17.41 9.87
N PRO A 24 23.70 -17.73 8.60
CA PRO A 24 25.04 -17.60 8.09
C PRO A 24 25.39 -16.11 8.25
N VAL A 25 26.20 -15.81 9.23
CA VAL A 25 27.01 -14.60 9.22
C VAL A 25 27.80 -14.74 7.93
N LEU A 26 27.36 -14.06 6.88
CA LEU A 26 28.20 -13.81 5.71
C LEU A 26 29.50 -13.30 6.32
N ALA A 27 30.55 -14.11 6.23
CA ALA A 27 31.86 -13.75 6.73
C ALA A 27 32.23 -12.44 6.06
N ALA A 28 31.95 -11.33 6.74
CA ALA A 28 32.49 -10.04 6.36
C ALA A 28 34.01 -10.26 6.32
N GLY A 29 34.61 -9.96 5.19
CA GLY A 29 36.09 -9.94 5.12
C GLY A 29 36.60 -9.14 6.30
N ASN A 30 37.80 -9.41 6.74
CA ASN A 30 38.40 -8.90 8.00
C ASN A 30 38.44 -7.36 8.14
N GLY A 31 37.90 -6.60 7.20
CA GLY A 31 38.00 -5.15 7.11
C GLY A 31 36.84 -4.33 7.70
N ARG A 32 35.56 -4.67 7.39
CA ARG A 32 34.37 -3.91 7.81
C ARG A 32 33.40 -4.78 8.61
N LEU A 33 32.95 -4.29 9.76
CA LEU A 33 31.91 -4.95 10.54
C LEU A 33 30.63 -4.12 10.47
N LYS A 34 29.49 -4.77 10.22
CA LYS A 34 28.13 -4.18 10.29
C LYS A 34 27.33 -4.98 11.32
N ILE A 35 27.04 -4.39 12.48
CA ILE A 35 26.44 -5.04 13.65
C ILE A 35 25.07 -4.41 13.89
N SER A 36 24.00 -5.19 13.86
CA SER A 36 22.66 -4.69 14.20
C SER A 36 22.62 -4.27 15.67
N VAL A 37 21.99 -3.13 15.94
CA VAL A 37 21.76 -2.61 17.28
C VAL A 37 20.28 -2.37 17.55
N ASN A 38 19.40 -3.10 16.88
CA ASN A 38 17.96 -2.90 16.91
C ASN A 38 17.29 -3.26 18.24
N GLU A 39 17.84 -4.21 19.00
CA GLU A 39 17.23 -4.75 20.20
C GLU A 39 17.34 -3.79 21.40
N ALA A 40 16.32 -3.83 22.27
CA ALA A 40 16.35 -3.22 23.60
C ALA A 40 16.69 -1.72 23.62
N TRP A 41 16.05 -0.93 22.81
CA TRP A 41 16.04 0.53 22.95
C TRP A 41 15.03 0.95 24.00
N GLN A 42 15.32 2.06 24.66
CA GLN A 42 14.36 2.76 25.51
C GLN A 42 13.77 3.90 24.70
N PHE A 43 12.45 4.03 24.72
CA PHE A 43 11.69 5.05 23.98
C PHE A 43 10.89 5.94 24.92
N TYR A 44 10.78 7.23 24.60
CA TYR A 44 9.93 8.21 25.26
C TYR A 44 9.27 9.10 24.22
N LYS A 45 7.93 9.17 24.24
CA LYS A 45 7.13 10.03 23.36
C LYS A 45 6.94 11.41 24.00
N GLY A 46 7.64 12.43 23.50
CA GLY A 46 7.57 13.80 24.02
C GLY A 46 8.90 14.54 24.00
N GLU A 47 8.87 15.80 24.40
CA GLU A 47 10.09 16.61 24.56
C GLU A 47 10.80 16.29 25.88
N ILE A 48 12.13 16.24 25.86
CA ILE A 48 12.95 16.22 27.07
C ILE A 48 13.62 17.60 27.20
N PRO A 49 13.04 18.52 27.96
CA PRO A 49 13.65 19.81 28.20
C PRO A 49 15.01 19.66 28.87
N GLN A 50 16.05 20.41 28.41
CA GLN A 50 17.39 20.40 28.99
C GLN A 50 18.08 19.03 28.90
N PHE A 51 17.91 18.32 27.78
CA PHE A 51 18.75 17.16 27.46
C PHE A 51 20.26 17.54 27.47
N PRO A 52 21.18 16.75 28.04
CA PRO A 52 20.96 15.45 28.66
C PRO A 52 20.64 15.48 30.18
N ALA A 53 20.60 16.65 30.81
CA ALA A 53 20.52 16.77 32.27
C ALA A 53 19.26 16.15 32.93
N LYS A 54 18.15 16.06 32.22
CA LYS A 54 16.84 15.54 32.72
C LYS A 54 16.44 14.17 32.16
N VAL A 55 17.31 13.46 31.50
CA VAL A 55 17.04 12.12 30.91
C VAL A 55 16.54 11.08 31.92
N ALA A 56 17.00 11.17 33.19
CA ALA A 56 16.62 10.23 34.25
C ALA A 56 15.19 10.45 34.82
N ALA A 57 14.51 11.57 34.45
CA ALA A 57 13.25 11.96 35.06
C ALA A 57 12.02 11.55 34.23
N VAL A 58 12.20 10.83 33.11
CA VAL A 58 11.13 10.39 32.24
C VAL A 58 10.89 8.88 32.33
N ASP A 59 9.68 8.45 32.09
CA ASP A 59 9.28 7.04 32.06
C ASP A 59 9.58 6.47 30.67
N TRP A 60 10.57 5.59 30.59
CA TRP A 60 11.08 4.98 29.38
C TRP A 60 10.38 3.65 29.11
N GLU A 61 9.84 3.49 27.93
CA GLU A 61 9.36 2.22 27.40
C GLU A 61 10.49 1.44 26.70
N THR A 62 10.51 0.11 26.81
CA THR A 62 11.46 -0.73 26.08
C THR A 62 10.89 -1.15 24.75
N VAL A 63 11.58 -0.82 23.66
CA VAL A 63 11.18 -1.12 22.27
C VAL A 63 12.31 -1.78 21.50
N SER A 64 11.97 -2.47 20.42
CA SER A 64 12.93 -2.92 19.40
C SER A 64 12.68 -2.18 18.09
N LEU A 65 13.74 -1.96 17.31
CA LEU A 65 13.65 -1.39 15.97
C LEU A 65 13.40 -2.50 14.93
N PRO A 66 12.68 -2.22 13.85
CA PRO A 66 11.99 -0.97 13.50
C PRO A 66 10.89 -0.58 14.48
N HIS A 67 10.72 0.72 14.74
CA HIS A 67 9.70 1.23 15.66
C HIS A 67 9.08 2.54 15.17
N THR A 68 7.74 2.62 15.23
CA THR A 68 6.97 3.86 15.05
C THR A 68 6.04 4.06 16.24
N TRP A 69 5.88 5.31 16.67
CA TRP A 69 4.91 5.65 17.72
C TRP A 69 3.48 5.89 17.20
N ASN A 70 3.27 5.70 15.88
CA ASN A 70 2.00 5.92 15.22
C ASN A 70 1.32 4.61 14.75
N ALA A 71 1.71 3.45 15.27
CA ALA A 71 1.13 2.18 14.83
C ALA A 71 -0.36 2.04 15.18
N GLU A 72 -0.81 2.71 16.24
CA GLU A 72 -2.17 2.62 16.78
C GLU A 72 -2.97 3.91 16.58
N ASP A 73 -2.40 5.10 16.86
CA ASP A 73 -3.08 6.37 16.86
C ASP A 73 -3.54 6.87 15.48
N VAL A 74 -3.08 6.23 14.41
CA VAL A 74 -3.53 6.49 13.02
C VAL A 74 -4.78 5.71 12.64
N MET A 75 -5.28 4.85 13.52
CA MET A 75 -6.44 3.98 13.29
C MET A 75 -7.54 4.17 14.33
N ASP A 76 -7.35 5.07 15.32
CA ASP A 76 -8.35 5.32 16.34
C ASP A 76 -9.38 6.38 15.88
N ASP A 77 -10.54 6.42 16.55
CA ASP A 77 -11.63 7.38 16.23
C ASP A 77 -11.31 8.85 16.58
N LYS A 78 -10.11 9.13 17.09
CA LYS A 78 -9.73 10.50 17.42
C LYS A 78 -9.14 11.21 16.22
N PRO A 79 -9.63 12.40 15.86
CA PRO A 79 -9.05 13.13 14.73
C PRO A 79 -7.57 13.45 14.93
N GLY A 80 -6.75 13.11 13.94
CA GLY A 80 -5.32 13.35 13.93
C GLY A 80 -4.51 12.29 14.68
N TYR A 81 -3.22 12.31 14.48
CA TYR A 81 -2.24 11.43 15.11
C TYR A 81 -1.06 12.23 15.63
N TYR A 82 -0.26 11.65 16.53
CA TYR A 82 0.83 12.38 17.14
C TYR A 82 1.93 12.74 16.13
N ARG A 83 2.08 14.03 15.86
CA ARG A 83 3.22 14.62 15.14
C ARG A 83 4.02 15.48 16.11
N GLY A 84 5.19 14.97 16.49
CA GLY A 84 6.01 15.57 17.53
C GLY A 84 7.35 14.93 17.70
N VAL A 85 7.91 15.02 18.89
CA VAL A 85 9.23 14.50 19.23
C VAL A 85 9.12 13.14 19.90
N GLY A 86 9.99 12.22 19.51
CA GLY A 86 10.28 10.99 20.21
C GLY A 86 11.76 10.86 20.49
N TRP A 87 12.10 10.36 21.68
CA TRP A 87 13.47 10.09 22.09
C TRP A 87 13.72 8.60 22.19
N TYR A 88 14.85 8.17 21.64
CA TYR A 88 15.35 6.81 21.76
C TYR A 88 16.66 6.84 22.53
N ARG A 89 16.90 5.87 23.42
CA ARG A 89 18.13 5.74 24.20
C ARG A 89 18.59 4.30 24.23
N LYS A 90 19.92 4.10 24.12
CA LYS A 90 20.52 2.77 24.21
C LYS A 90 21.90 2.85 24.85
N MET A 91 22.19 1.93 25.77
CA MET A 91 23.53 1.74 26.33
C MET A 91 24.30 0.72 25.48
N LEU A 92 25.43 1.12 24.93
CA LEU A 92 26.29 0.25 24.12
C LEU A 92 27.64 0.02 24.78
N HIS A 93 28.03 -1.23 24.83
CA HIS A 93 29.41 -1.60 25.12
C HIS A 93 30.23 -1.66 23.84
N ILE A 94 31.25 -0.82 23.72
CA ILE A 94 32.12 -0.76 22.54
C ILE A 94 33.44 -1.45 22.88
N SER A 95 33.81 -2.45 22.07
CA SER A 95 35.06 -3.22 22.29
C SER A 95 36.26 -2.30 22.30
N PRO A 96 37.18 -2.45 23.28
CA PRO A 96 38.45 -1.72 23.29
C PRO A 96 39.28 -1.91 22.01
N SER A 97 39.11 -3.01 21.30
CA SER A 97 39.75 -3.28 20.00
C SER A 97 39.35 -2.32 18.88
N TYR A 98 38.27 -1.56 19.08
CA TYR A 98 37.81 -0.56 18.09
C TYR A 98 38.42 0.84 18.32
N LYS A 99 39.25 1.05 19.31
CA LYS A 99 39.85 2.34 19.63
C LYS A 99 40.58 2.98 18.44
N ASP A 100 41.28 2.16 17.66
CA ASP A 100 42.04 2.61 16.49
C ASP A 100 41.27 2.46 15.17
N LYS A 101 39.96 2.14 15.24
CA LYS A 101 39.04 2.01 14.11
C LYS A 101 38.19 3.26 13.97
N ASP A 102 37.56 3.46 12.82
CA ASP A 102 36.45 4.39 12.67
C ASP A 102 35.14 3.67 12.99
N VAL A 103 34.28 4.36 13.72
CA VAL A 103 33.02 3.82 14.22
C VAL A 103 31.89 4.78 13.84
N PHE A 104 30.84 4.20 13.27
CA PHE A 104 29.66 4.94 12.77
C PHE A 104 28.38 4.31 13.31
N LEU A 105 27.37 5.13 13.53
CA LEU A 105 25.97 4.70 13.54
C LEU A 105 25.40 4.89 12.13
N TYR A 106 24.81 3.84 11.59
CA TYR A 106 24.22 3.80 10.27
C TYR A 106 22.73 3.52 10.40
N PHE A 107 21.91 4.46 9.93
CA PHE A 107 20.45 4.40 9.98
C PHE A 107 19.89 4.16 8.57
N GLU A 108 19.01 3.20 8.41
CA GLU A 108 18.32 2.97 7.14
C GLU A 108 17.11 3.87 6.92
N GLY A 109 16.56 4.44 8.00
CA GLY A 109 15.53 5.47 7.93
C GLY A 109 14.99 5.87 9.30
N ALA A 110 14.77 7.19 9.47
CA ALA A 110 14.07 7.75 10.63
C ALA A 110 13.38 9.05 10.21
N ASN A 111 12.10 9.25 10.59
CA ASN A 111 11.28 10.32 10.05
C ASN A 111 10.99 11.38 11.10
N GLN A 112 11.35 12.69 10.85
CA GLN A 112 11.97 13.21 9.63
C GLN A 112 13.18 14.09 9.93
N GLU A 113 13.28 14.72 11.14
CA GLU A 113 14.42 15.45 11.64
C GLU A 113 15.06 14.63 12.75
N VAL A 114 16.35 14.33 12.60
CA VAL A 114 17.05 13.45 13.51
C VAL A 114 18.29 14.14 14.09
N GLU A 115 18.44 14.09 15.41
CA GLU A 115 19.66 14.47 16.09
C GLU A 115 20.20 13.27 16.87
N VAL A 116 21.48 12.96 16.67
CA VAL A 116 22.16 11.85 17.33
C VAL A 116 23.15 12.37 18.38
N TYR A 117 23.06 11.85 19.59
CA TYR A 117 23.91 12.20 20.70
C TYR A 117 24.68 10.97 21.22
N VAL A 118 25.91 11.14 21.59
CA VAL A 118 26.76 10.12 22.19
C VAL A 118 27.37 10.66 23.49
N ASN A 119 27.11 9.98 24.59
CA ASN A 119 27.58 10.43 25.92
C ASN A 119 27.20 11.91 26.22
N GLY A 120 25.97 12.31 25.82
CA GLY A 120 25.45 13.64 26.04
C GLY A 120 25.93 14.73 25.05
N GLN A 121 26.79 14.39 24.09
CA GLN A 121 27.32 15.32 23.08
C GLN A 121 26.65 15.08 21.72
N LYS A 122 26.21 16.12 21.02
CA LYS A 122 25.65 16.00 19.66
C LYS A 122 26.72 15.52 18.69
N ALA A 123 26.49 14.35 18.11
CA ALA A 123 27.41 13.71 17.18
C ALA A 123 27.08 13.99 15.73
N GLY A 124 25.80 14.17 15.41
CA GLY A 124 25.34 14.46 14.06
C GLY A 124 23.84 14.71 13.99
N GLU A 125 23.39 15.04 12.79
CA GLU A 125 21.96 15.27 12.46
C GLU A 125 21.66 14.84 11.03
N HIS A 126 20.38 14.61 10.73
CA HIS A 126 19.89 14.37 9.39
C HIS A 126 18.48 14.94 9.23
N ILE A 127 18.17 15.49 8.05
CA ILE A 127 16.86 16.00 7.67
C ILE A 127 16.39 15.22 6.44
N GLY A 128 15.17 14.73 6.49
CA GLY A 128 14.59 13.88 5.46
C GLY A 128 14.27 12.48 6.02
N GLY A 129 13.02 12.02 5.82
CA GLY A 129 12.49 10.86 6.53
C GLY A 129 12.78 9.50 5.87
N TYR A 130 13.24 9.46 4.62
CA TYR A 130 13.14 8.26 3.80
C TYR A 130 14.48 7.77 3.23
N THR A 131 15.56 8.49 3.43
CA THR A 131 16.89 8.15 2.97
C THR A 131 17.77 7.66 4.13
N ARG A 132 18.82 6.91 3.79
CA ARG A 132 19.81 6.41 4.75
C ARG A 132 20.78 7.53 5.16
N PHE A 133 21.30 7.43 6.37
CA PHE A 133 22.35 8.35 6.82
C PHE A 133 23.34 7.66 7.77
N SER A 134 24.55 8.17 7.84
CA SER A 134 25.61 7.67 8.71
C SER A 134 26.20 8.78 9.55
N VAL A 135 26.41 8.51 10.83
CA VAL A 135 26.97 9.45 11.79
C VAL A 135 28.28 8.92 12.35
N PRO A 136 29.43 9.59 12.13
CA PRO A 136 30.72 9.19 12.71
C PRO A 136 30.72 9.48 14.21
N ILE A 137 30.89 8.45 15.04
CA ILE A 137 30.77 8.58 16.50
C ILE A 137 32.06 8.36 17.29
N LYS A 138 33.14 7.90 16.64
CA LYS A 138 34.40 7.51 17.29
C LYS A 138 34.89 8.51 18.33
N LYS A 139 34.91 9.81 18.03
CA LYS A 139 35.47 10.85 18.90
C LYS A 139 34.73 11.06 20.23
N TYR A 140 33.51 10.52 20.31
CA TYR A 140 32.65 10.65 21.48
C TYR A 140 32.64 9.39 22.34
N LEU A 141 33.26 8.29 21.85
CA LEU A 141 33.21 6.98 22.50
C LEU A 141 34.27 6.80 23.61
N LYS A 142 33.85 6.06 24.62
CA LYS A 142 34.72 5.52 25.68
C LYS A 142 35.08 4.07 25.35
N PHE A 143 36.35 3.70 25.39
CA PHE A 143 36.87 2.39 25.00
C PHE A 143 37.47 1.57 26.16
N GLY A 144 37.15 1.90 27.40
CA GLY A 144 37.61 1.17 28.58
C GLY A 144 36.91 -0.17 28.78
N LYS A 145 37.59 -1.10 29.52
CA LYS A 145 36.95 -2.37 29.91
C LYS A 145 35.80 -2.07 30.88
N GLY A 146 34.57 -2.48 30.51
CA GLY A 146 33.36 -2.22 31.29
C GLY A 146 32.73 -0.83 31.06
N GLU A 147 33.36 0.04 30.29
CA GLU A 147 32.77 1.33 29.91
C GLU A 147 31.49 1.14 29.04
N GLN A 148 30.47 1.90 29.35
CA GLN A 148 29.25 1.97 28.55
C GLN A 148 29.16 3.32 27.87
N ASN A 149 28.64 3.32 26.67
CA ASN A 149 28.35 4.52 25.88
C ASN A 149 26.85 4.69 25.74
N GLU A 150 26.36 5.82 26.16
CA GLU A 150 24.97 6.18 25.92
C GLU A 150 24.82 6.76 24.50
N ILE A 151 23.95 6.13 23.72
CA ILE A 151 23.48 6.67 22.46
C ILE A 151 22.07 7.21 22.70
N ALA A 152 21.81 8.46 22.37
CA ALA A 152 20.48 9.04 22.39
C ALA A 152 20.15 9.63 21.01
N VAL A 153 18.92 9.39 20.54
CA VAL A 153 18.45 9.86 19.25
C VAL A 153 17.12 10.59 19.43
N LYS A 154 17.13 11.87 19.07
CA LYS A 154 15.90 12.67 18.99
C LYS A 154 15.38 12.56 17.57
N VAL A 155 14.11 12.19 17.44
CA VAL A 155 13.39 12.16 16.16
C VAL A 155 12.18 13.06 16.26
N ASN A 156 11.94 13.90 15.24
CA ASN A 156 10.82 14.83 15.18
C ASN A 156 10.12 14.71 13.84
N ASN A 157 8.80 14.41 13.86
CA ASN A 157 7.98 14.35 12.63
C ASN A 157 6.95 15.50 12.54
N ARG A 158 7.16 16.62 13.25
CA ARG A 158 6.32 17.82 13.11
C ARG A 158 6.34 18.32 11.67
N PHE A 159 5.23 18.95 11.28
CA PHE A 159 5.17 19.62 9.99
C PHE A 159 6.26 20.72 9.90
N ASN A 160 6.98 20.72 8.78
CA ASN A 160 8.02 21.72 8.50
C ASN A 160 7.93 22.08 7.01
N GLU A 161 7.70 23.37 6.73
CA GLU A 161 7.53 23.88 5.36
C GLU A 161 8.78 23.76 4.48
N ASP A 162 9.94 23.55 5.07
CA ASP A 162 11.22 23.41 4.36
C ASP A 162 11.60 21.96 4.06
N ILE A 163 10.76 20.99 4.47
CA ILE A 163 11.05 19.57 4.27
C ILE A 163 9.93 18.93 3.43
N PRO A 164 10.22 18.37 2.24
CA PRO A 164 9.26 17.54 1.54
C PRO A 164 9.05 16.19 2.32
N THR A 165 7.84 15.72 2.48
CA THR A 165 6.56 16.03 1.85
C THR A 165 5.76 17.05 2.69
N LEU A 166 5.09 17.99 2.02
CA LEU A 166 4.25 18.98 2.70
C LEU A 166 2.83 18.49 2.96
N THR A 167 2.26 17.75 2.02
CA THR A 167 0.91 17.18 2.08
C THR A 167 0.83 15.97 1.17
N ALA A 168 0.09 14.94 1.57
CA ALA A 168 -0.13 13.73 0.80
C ALA A 168 -1.36 12.98 1.32
N ASP A 169 -1.81 11.97 0.57
CA ASP A 169 -2.87 11.06 0.96
C ASP A 169 -2.28 9.78 1.58
N PHE A 170 -1.35 9.94 2.53
CA PHE A 170 -0.80 8.88 3.36
C PHE A 170 -0.29 9.42 4.69
N THR A 171 -0.15 8.56 5.68
CA THR A 171 0.27 8.92 7.04
C THR A 171 1.76 9.21 7.12
N PHE A 172 2.14 10.30 7.82
CA PHE A 172 3.52 10.69 8.09
C PHE A 172 4.00 10.09 9.42
N PHE A 173 4.24 8.80 9.43
CA PHE A 173 4.69 8.08 10.62
C PHE A 173 6.00 8.62 11.18
N GLY A 174 6.09 8.74 12.49
CA GLY A 174 7.33 9.12 13.17
C GLY A 174 8.06 7.94 13.78
N GLY A 175 9.36 8.07 13.98
CA GLY A 175 10.21 7.07 14.66
C GLY A 175 11.44 6.64 13.89
N ILE A 176 12.22 5.74 14.50
CA ILE A 176 13.29 4.99 13.85
C ILE A 176 12.65 3.72 13.26
N TYR A 177 12.10 3.84 12.08
CA TYR A 177 11.20 2.85 11.50
C TYR A 177 11.88 1.87 10.54
N ARG A 178 13.23 1.91 10.47
CA ARG A 178 14.09 0.94 9.77
C ARG A 178 15.29 0.58 10.66
N ASP A 179 16.10 -0.31 10.17
CA ASP A 179 17.23 -0.86 10.89
C ASP A 179 18.32 0.15 11.23
N VAL A 180 19.01 -0.09 12.38
CA VAL A 180 20.18 0.67 12.80
C VAL A 180 21.35 -0.27 13.02
N TYR A 181 22.51 0.15 12.53
CA TYR A 181 23.75 -0.62 12.65
C TYR A 181 24.88 0.19 13.25
N LEU A 182 25.72 -0.50 14.04
CA LEU A 182 27.06 -0.05 14.35
C LEU A 182 27.99 -0.54 13.25
N VAL A 183 28.64 0.38 12.54
CA VAL A 183 29.62 0.06 11.50
C VAL A 183 31.01 0.40 11.97
N VAL A 184 31.93 -0.57 11.91
CA VAL A 184 33.33 -0.42 12.32
C VAL A 184 34.23 -0.69 11.12
N THR A 185 35.13 0.26 10.81
CA THR A 185 36.03 0.18 9.65
C THR A 185 37.49 0.43 10.08
N ASP A 186 38.44 0.05 9.23
CA ASP A 186 39.81 0.56 9.32
C ASP A 186 39.82 2.09 9.08
N PRO A 187 40.77 2.86 9.62
CA PRO A 187 40.91 4.28 9.27
C PRO A 187 41.09 4.55 7.76
N VAL A 188 41.52 3.55 7.01
CA VAL A 188 41.52 3.60 5.54
C VAL A 188 40.42 2.68 5.03
N HIS A 189 39.35 3.28 4.48
CA HIS A 189 38.17 2.54 4.07
C HIS A 189 37.47 3.19 2.87
N ILE A 190 36.49 2.52 2.30
CA ILE A 190 35.54 3.06 1.32
C ILE A 190 34.53 3.95 2.06
N ASP A 191 34.34 5.17 1.60
CA ASP A 191 33.61 6.24 2.30
C ASP A 191 32.10 5.92 2.41
N LEU A 192 31.65 5.60 3.63
CA LEU A 192 30.22 5.45 3.92
C LEU A 192 29.56 6.76 4.38
N THR A 193 30.27 7.87 4.40
CA THR A 193 29.70 9.21 4.62
C THR A 193 29.37 9.94 3.31
N ASP A 194 29.67 9.34 2.15
CA ASP A 194 29.20 9.81 0.85
C ASP A 194 27.72 9.47 0.69
N TYR A 195 26.85 10.29 1.32
CA TYR A 195 25.38 10.12 1.35
C TYR A 195 24.90 8.77 1.89
N ALA A 196 25.66 8.13 2.80
CA ALA A 196 25.40 6.77 3.30
C ALA A 196 25.19 5.74 2.17
N SER A 197 25.83 5.95 1.03
CA SER A 197 25.87 5.01 -0.10
C SER A 197 26.91 3.90 0.13
N SER A 198 27.05 2.98 -0.81
CA SER A 198 28.12 2.00 -0.77
C SER A 198 29.52 2.61 -0.95
N GLY A 199 29.61 3.88 -1.36
CA GLY A 199 30.86 4.55 -1.74
C GLY A 199 31.48 4.04 -3.06
N ILE A 200 30.81 3.10 -3.72
CA ILE A 200 31.19 2.49 -5.00
C ILE A 200 30.09 2.69 -6.01
N TYR A 201 30.41 3.20 -7.18
CA TYR A 201 29.50 3.48 -8.29
C TYR A 201 29.92 2.70 -9.52
N ILE A 202 29.04 1.83 -9.99
CA ILE A 202 29.31 0.89 -11.09
C ILE A 202 28.50 1.34 -12.29
N THR A 203 29.17 1.54 -13.41
CA THR A 203 28.53 1.81 -14.69
C THR A 203 28.91 0.78 -15.75
N THR A 204 27.99 0.51 -16.66
CA THR A 204 28.17 -0.40 -17.79
C THR A 204 27.84 0.33 -19.09
N PRO A 205 28.76 1.22 -19.57
CA PRO A 205 28.48 2.13 -20.70
C PRO A 205 28.13 1.40 -22.00
N GLU A 206 28.67 0.22 -22.19
CA GLU A 206 28.40 -0.62 -23.35
C GLU A 206 28.08 -2.02 -22.89
N VAL A 207 26.91 -2.51 -23.25
CA VAL A 207 26.48 -3.89 -22.99
C VAL A 207 25.85 -4.43 -24.27
N SER A 208 26.29 -5.62 -24.65
CA SER A 208 25.72 -6.42 -25.74
C SER A 208 25.79 -7.90 -25.38
N LYS A 209 25.28 -8.78 -26.25
CA LYS A 209 25.39 -10.23 -26.06
C LYS A 209 26.84 -10.72 -26.16
N GLU A 210 27.73 -9.99 -26.89
CA GLU A 210 29.11 -10.35 -27.13
C GLU A 210 30.05 -9.82 -26.04
N LYS A 211 29.78 -8.64 -25.51
CA LYS A 211 30.66 -7.99 -24.53
C LYS A 211 29.91 -7.02 -23.61
N ALA A 212 30.45 -6.80 -22.42
CA ALA A 212 30.07 -5.73 -21.53
C ALA A 212 31.28 -5.03 -20.94
N THR A 213 31.26 -3.68 -20.91
CA THR A 213 32.28 -2.87 -20.26
C THR A 213 31.82 -2.52 -18.84
N VAL A 214 32.78 -2.50 -17.91
CA VAL A 214 32.50 -2.18 -16.49
C VAL A 214 33.45 -1.07 -16.06
N LYS A 215 32.90 0.05 -15.58
CA LYS A 215 33.66 1.12 -14.96
C LYS A 215 33.21 1.27 -13.49
N VAL A 216 34.17 1.47 -12.61
CA VAL A 216 33.91 1.61 -11.17
C VAL A 216 34.56 2.88 -10.66
N ALA A 217 33.76 3.76 -10.08
CA ALA A 217 34.22 4.89 -9.30
C ALA A 217 34.13 4.56 -7.82
N GLY A 218 35.20 4.76 -7.04
CA GLY A 218 35.24 4.49 -5.61
C GLY A 218 35.64 5.72 -4.81
N LYS A 219 34.92 6.01 -3.75
CA LYS A 219 35.23 7.06 -2.77
C LYS A 219 36.05 6.44 -1.62
N LEU A 220 37.23 6.93 -1.36
CA LEU A 220 38.14 6.42 -0.33
C LEU A 220 38.42 7.47 0.74
N VAL A 221 38.55 7.03 1.98
CA VAL A 221 38.92 7.85 3.14
C VAL A 221 40.22 7.34 3.75
N ASN A 222 41.08 8.24 4.14
CA ASN A 222 42.15 7.98 5.07
C ASN A 222 42.00 8.93 6.29
N SER A 223 41.36 8.49 7.33
CA SER A 223 41.17 9.26 8.56
C SER A 223 42.40 9.21 9.49
N SER A 224 43.40 8.37 9.18
CA SER A 224 44.62 8.26 9.98
C SER A 224 45.51 9.50 9.87
N PRO A 225 46.37 9.76 10.90
CA PRO A 225 47.28 10.89 10.85
C PRO A 225 48.50 10.66 9.94
N GLN A 226 48.55 9.51 9.27
CA GLN A 226 49.68 9.13 8.42
C GLN A 226 49.24 8.97 6.96
N LYS A 227 50.16 9.30 6.06
CA LYS A 227 50.04 8.94 4.63
C LYS A 227 50.05 7.43 4.45
N ARG A 228 49.15 6.90 3.66
CA ARG A 228 48.98 5.47 3.44
C ARG A 228 49.10 5.12 1.95
N ARG A 229 49.81 4.06 1.64
CA ARG A 229 49.85 3.47 0.31
C ARG A 229 48.95 2.24 0.29
N ILE A 230 47.93 2.27 -0.56
CA ILE A 230 46.92 1.21 -0.62
C ILE A 230 46.83 0.61 -2.02
N LYS A 231 46.38 -0.64 -2.08
CA LYS A 231 46.02 -1.33 -3.31
C LYS A 231 44.52 -1.58 -3.29
N VAL A 232 43.78 -1.02 -4.23
CA VAL A 232 42.35 -1.26 -4.41
C VAL A 232 42.16 -2.29 -5.52
N VAL A 233 41.48 -3.38 -5.21
CA VAL A 233 41.16 -4.44 -6.16
C VAL A 233 39.65 -4.53 -6.32
N THR A 234 39.16 -4.30 -7.53
CA THR A 234 37.77 -4.57 -7.88
C THR A 234 37.68 -5.82 -8.71
N THR A 235 36.89 -6.78 -8.26
CA THR A 235 36.68 -8.09 -8.86
C THR A 235 35.21 -8.26 -9.19
N VAL A 236 34.87 -8.64 -10.41
CA VAL A 236 33.52 -9.05 -10.80
C VAL A 236 33.46 -10.58 -10.80
N LYS A 237 32.55 -11.14 -10.02
CA LYS A 237 32.34 -12.60 -9.87
C LYS A 237 30.97 -13.00 -10.40
N ASP A 238 30.92 -14.15 -11.06
CA ASP A 238 29.65 -14.77 -11.49
C ASP A 238 28.92 -15.45 -10.31
N LYS A 239 27.73 -16.02 -10.57
CA LYS A 239 26.93 -16.74 -9.55
C LYS A 239 27.67 -17.90 -8.89
N GLN A 240 28.68 -18.47 -9.55
CA GLN A 240 29.50 -19.57 -9.03
C GLN A 240 30.72 -19.06 -8.25
N GLY A 241 30.88 -17.74 -8.12
CA GLY A 241 32.01 -17.12 -7.43
C GLY A 241 33.30 -17.02 -8.25
N LYS A 242 33.26 -17.40 -9.55
CA LYS A 242 34.40 -17.30 -10.45
C LYS A 242 34.60 -15.85 -10.88
N THR A 243 35.84 -15.39 -10.82
CA THR A 243 36.21 -14.04 -11.31
C THR A 243 36.13 -14.00 -12.82
N VAL A 244 35.32 -13.09 -13.37
CA VAL A 244 35.16 -12.86 -14.81
C VAL A 244 35.98 -11.68 -15.32
N THR A 245 36.23 -10.70 -14.47
CA THR A 245 37.16 -9.59 -14.71
C THR A 245 37.61 -8.97 -13.42
N GLU A 246 38.79 -8.35 -13.44
CA GLU A 246 39.33 -7.65 -12.27
C GLU A 246 40.24 -6.48 -12.66
N LYS A 247 40.38 -5.54 -11.73
CA LYS A 247 41.33 -4.41 -11.83
C LYS A 247 41.92 -4.10 -10.47
N ALA A 248 43.25 -3.98 -10.45
CA ALA A 248 43.98 -3.48 -9.30
C ALA A 248 44.53 -2.08 -9.59
N THR A 249 44.43 -1.18 -8.62
CA THR A 249 45.01 0.17 -8.68
C THR A 249 45.74 0.46 -7.37
N VAL A 250 46.96 0.96 -7.44
CA VAL A 250 47.74 1.40 -6.27
C VAL A 250 47.62 2.92 -6.21
N VAL A 251 47.24 3.43 -5.05
CA VAL A 251 47.05 4.86 -4.82
C VAL A 251 47.68 5.25 -3.48
N GLN A 252 48.14 6.50 -3.38
CA GLN A 252 48.67 7.08 -2.19
C GLN A 252 47.69 8.07 -1.62
N LEU A 253 47.21 7.82 -0.39
CA LEU A 253 46.26 8.67 0.31
C LEU A 253 47.01 9.53 1.33
N ALA A 254 46.90 10.84 1.27
CA ALA A 254 47.42 11.73 2.32
C ALA A 254 46.62 11.55 3.62
N ALA A 255 47.23 11.94 4.74
CA ALA A 255 46.56 11.93 6.03
C ALA A 255 45.32 12.81 6.06
N GLY A 256 44.22 12.33 6.61
CA GLY A 256 42.96 13.07 6.78
C GLY A 256 42.25 13.42 5.47
N THR A 257 42.50 12.71 4.36
CA THR A 257 41.94 13.04 3.03
C THR A 257 40.88 12.07 2.53
N ARG A 258 40.02 12.60 1.66
CA ARG A 258 39.11 11.83 0.78
C ARG A 258 39.59 11.90 -0.66
N THR A 259 39.49 10.77 -1.37
CA THR A 259 39.96 10.66 -2.76
C THR A 259 39.01 9.78 -3.55
N THR A 260 38.80 10.14 -4.83
CA THR A 260 38.05 9.31 -5.78
C THR A 260 39.05 8.50 -6.60
N ILE A 261 38.82 7.19 -6.75
CA ILE A 261 39.51 6.34 -7.73
C ILE A 261 38.56 5.99 -8.85
N ASN A 262 39.12 5.82 -10.06
CA ASN A 262 38.39 5.33 -11.21
C ASN A 262 39.10 4.10 -11.76
N GLN A 263 38.32 3.05 -12.06
CA GLN A 263 38.84 1.79 -12.60
C GLN A 263 38.02 1.40 -13.83
N ASP A 264 38.68 1.29 -14.96
CA ASP A 264 38.15 0.68 -16.17
C ASP A 264 38.59 -0.79 -16.18
N LEU A 265 37.64 -1.72 -16.05
CA LEU A 265 37.91 -3.15 -16.03
C LEU A 265 38.00 -3.69 -17.47
N LYS A 266 38.68 -4.82 -17.67
CA LYS A 266 38.65 -5.51 -18.95
C LYS A 266 37.22 -5.93 -19.28
N PRO A 267 36.76 -5.80 -20.55
CA PRO A 267 35.41 -6.20 -20.93
C PRO A 267 35.11 -7.66 -20.60
N VAL A 268 33.94 -7.92 -20.09
CA VAL A 268 33.38 -9.25 -19.87
C VAL A 268 32.90 -9.77 -21.22
N LYS A 269 33.38 -10.94 -21.66
CA LYS A 269 32.94 -11.59 -22.90
C LYS A 269 31.70 -12.43 -22.63
N GLN A 270 30.73 -12.38 -23.56
CA GLN A 270 29.50 -13.16 -23.54
C GLN A 270 28.82 -13.10 -22.14
N PRO A 271 28.48 -11.87 -21.65
CA PRO A 271 27.91 -11.74 -20.32
C PRO A 271 26.52 -12.39 -20.27
N ASN A 272 26.19 -13.03 -19.14
CA ASN A 272 24.81 -13.37 -18.82
C ASN A 272 24.05 -12.08 -18.57
N LEU A 273 22.94 -11.89 -19.29
CA LEU A 273 22.13 -10.68 -19.18
C LEU A 273 21.12 -10.82 -18.08
N TRP A 274 20.83 -9.70 -17.41
CA TRP A 274 19.77 -9.60 -16.43
C TRP A 274 18.43 -9.28 -17.12
N SER A 275 17.38 -10.03 -16.81
CA SER A 275 16.01 -9.81 -17.30
C SER A 275 14.97 -10.26 -16.26
N PRO A 276 13.67 -9.93 -16.43
CA PRO A 276 12.59 -10.43 -15.57
C PRO A 276 12.48 -11.96 -15.52
N GLU A 277 12.83 -12.66 -16.61
CA GLU A 277 12.78 -14.12 -16.70
C GLU A 277 14.05 -14.79 -16.15
N ASP A 278 15.20 -14.14 -16.32
CA ASP A 278 16.50 -14.60 -15.79
C ASP A 278 17.23 -13.43 -15.13
N PRO A 279 16.94 -13.15 -13.87
CA PRO A 279 17.58 -12.05 -13.13
C PRO A 279 19.00 -12.43 -12.70
N TYR A 280 19.89 -12.58 -13.68
CA TYR A 280 21.27 -12.98 -13.45
C TYR A 280 22.09 -11.87 -12.82
N LEU A 281 22.57 -12.09 -11.60
CA LEU A 281 23.39 -11.13 -10.86
C LEU A 281 24.85 -11.60 -10.77
N TYR A 282 25.74 -10.68 -11.05
CA TYR A 282 27.15 -10.73 -10.67
C TYR A 282 27.35 -10.01 -9.33
N THR A 283 28.42 -10.37 -8.64
CA THR A 283 28.88 -9.66 -7.44
C THR A 283 30.12 -8.86 -7.78
N VAL A 284 30.10 -7.56 -7.54
CA VAL A 284 31.27 -6.68 -7.61
C VAL A 284 31.83 -6.50 -6.21
N ALA A 285 33.02 -7.09 -5.96
CA ALA A 285 33.74 -6.92 -4.71
C ALA A 285 34.84 -5.88 -4.89
N THR A 286 34.77 -4.75 -4.18
CA THR A 286 35.84 -3.75 -4.12
C THR A 286 36.54 -3.87 -2.76
N THR A 287 37.79 -4.28 -2.79
CA THR A 287 38.60 -4.55 -1.60
C THR A 287 39.79 -3.59 -1.54
N VAL A 288 40.01 -3.02 -0.38
CA VAL A 288 41.13 -2.13 -0.08
C VAL A 288 42.17 -2.89 0.76
N TYR A 289 43.39 -2.94 0.26
CA TYR A 289 44.54 -3.57 0.94
C TYR A 289 45.57 -2.51 1.30
N ASP A 290 46.25 -2.71 2.43
CA ASP A 290 47.54 -2.06 2.70
C ASP A 290 48.56 -2.56 1.67
N ALA A 291 49.15 -1.67 0.90
CA ALA A 291 50.02 -2.06 -0.21
C ALA A 291 51.37 -2.64 0.23
N ALA A 292 51.79 -2.37 1.44
CA ALA A 292 53.06 -2.86 1.96
C ALA A 292 52.92 -4.25 2.61
N THR A 293 51.84 -4.48 3.33
CA THR A 293 51.64 -5.70 4.12
C THR A 293 50.73 -6.71 3.45
N GLY A 294 49.92 -6.27 2.46
CA GLY A 294 48.89 -7.08 1.85
C GLY A 294 47.64 -7.32 2.71
N LYS A 295 47.59 -6.70 3.90
CA LYS A 295 46.44 -6.82 4.80
C LYS A 295 45.22 -6.17 4.22
N GLU A 296 44.07 -6.89 4.26
CA GLU A 296 42.77 -6.33 3.93
C GLU A 296 42.35 -5.30 4.98
N LEU A 297 41.97 -4.10 4.50
CA LEU A 297 41.55 -2.98 5.34
C LEU A 297 40.03 -2.80 5.27
N ASP A 298 39.42 -2.96 4.08
CA ASP A 298 37.99 -2.78 3.86
C ASP A 298 37.51 -3.56 2.64
N GLN A 299 36.24 -3.97 2.62
CA GLN A 299 35.60 -4.57 1.47
C GLN A 299 34.14 -4.14 1.40
N VAL A 300 33.67 -3.82 0.19
CA VAL A 300 32.26 -3.53 -0.13
C VAL A 300 31.84 -4.41 -1.29
N LEU A 301 30.66 -5.03 -1.14
CA LEU A 301 30.02 -5.86 -2.17
C LEU A 301 28.83 -5.12 -2.77
N ASN A 302 28.71 -5.14 -4.09
CA ASN A 302 27.57 -4.56 -4.80
C ASN A 302 27.02 -5.56 -5.83
N PRO A 303 25.70 -5.53 -6.12
CA PRO A 303 25.13 -6.28 -7.21
C PRO A 303 25.49 -5.66 -8.56
N LEU A 304 25.51 -6.48 -9.61
CA LEU A 304 25.65 -6.04 -11.00
C LEU A 304 24.83 -6.94 -11.91
N GLY A 305 23.89 -6.37 -12.65
CA GLY A 305 23.17 -7.03 -13.74
C GLY A 305 23.50 -6.35 -15.07
N PHE A 306 24.01 -7.10 -16.03
CA PHE A 306 24.27 -6.59 -17.37
C PHE A 306 22.98 -6.49 -18.16
N ARG A 307 22.65 -5.29 -18.61
CA ARG A 307 21.45 -5.01 -19.40
C ARG A 307 21.59 -3.69 -20.13
N TRP A 308 20.79 -3.51 -21.19
CA TRP A 308 20.49 -2.22 -21.81
C TRP A 308 18.99 -2.09 -21.99
N PHE A 309 18.49 -0.88 -22.05
CA PHE A 309 17.06 -0.62 -22.20
C PHE A 309 16.82 0.73 -22.89
N ARG A 310 15.65 0.85 -23.50
CA ARG A 310 15.17 2.09 -24.09
C ARG A 310 13.67 2.22 -23.98
N PHE A 311 13.20 3.44 -23.89
CA PHE A 311 11.81 3.79 -24.09
C PHE A 311 11.63 4.37 -25.48
N ASP A 312 10.64 3.85 -26.19
CA ASP A 312 10.27 4.29 -27.54
C ASP A 312 8.87 4.90 -27.49
N PRO A 313 8.67 6.12 -28.05
CA PRO A 313 7.38 6.82 -27.96
C PRO A 313 6.26 6.16 -28.79
N LYS A 314 6.57 5.25 -29.69
CA LYS A 314 5.61 4.52 -30.54
C LYS A 314 5.40 3.07 -30.13
N GLU A 315 6.45 2.43 -29.65
CA GLU A 315 6.48 0.99 -29.38
C GLU A 315 6.59 0.63 -27.89
N GLY A 316 6.78 1.62 -26.99
CA GLY A 316 6.86 1.41 -25.54
C GLY A 316 8.26 1.08 -25.05
N PHE A 317 8.44 0.01 -24.27
CA PHE A 317 9.68 -0.29 -23.57
C PHE A 317 10.40 -1.53 -24.13
N PHE A 318 11.72 -1.44 -24.22
CA PHE A 318 12.59 -2.55 -24.64
C PHE A 318 13.70 -2.78 -23.62
N LEU A 319 13.96 -4.04 -23.30
CA LEU A 319 15.07 -4.49 -22.48
C LEU A 319 15.84 -5.59 -23.25
N ASN A 320 17.16 -5.40 -23.44
CA ASN A 320 18.00 -6.35 -24.18
C ASN A 320 17.42 -6.66 -25.59
N ASP A 321 16.88 -5.63 -26.25
CA ASP A 321 16.16 -5.64 -27.54
C ASP A 321 14.83 -6.42 -27.56
N LYS A 322 14.41 -7.00 -26.46
CA LYS A 322 13.08 -7.61 -26.33
C LYS A 322 12.07 -6.55 -25.88
N HIS A 323 10.92 -6.50 -26.56
CA HIS A 323 9.81 -5.65 -26.17
C HIS A 323 9.14 -6.17 -24.89
N TYR A 324 8.82 -5.24 -23.97
CA TYR A 324 8.06 -5.51 -22.76
C TYR A 324 6.95 -4.48 -22.57
N LYS A 325 5.81 -4.92 -22.11
CA LYS A 325 4.82 -4.06 -21.46
C LYS A 325 5.13 -4.08 -19.98
N LEU A 326 5.47 -2.92 -19.38
CA LEU A 326 5.75 -2.83 -17.97
C LEU A 326 4.43 -2.70 -17.19
N ILE A 327 3.97 -3.78 -16.59
CA ILE A 327 2.77 -3.78 -15.75
C ILE A 327 3.15 -4.18 -14.34
N GLY A 328 2.68 -3.38 -13.38
CA GLY A 328 2.93 -3.62 -11.98
C GLY A 328 2.15 -2.68 -11.07
N ALA A 329 2.69 -2.36 -9.93
CA ALA A 329 2.01 -1.53 -8.95
C ALA A 329 2.94 -0.49 -8.31
N SER A 330 2.35 0.53 -7.72
CA SER A 330 2.99 1.37 -6.71
C SER A 330 2.92 0.67 -5.35
N ARG A 331 3.83 1.01 -4.43
CA ARG A 331 3.85 0.42 -3.10
C ARG A 331 4.10 1.48 -2.03
N HIS A 332 3.19 1.58 -1.05
CA HIS A 332 3.47 2.15 0.27
C HIS A 332 4.07 1.08 1.20
N GLN A 333 4.74 1.50 2.29
CA GLN A 333 5.48 0.60 3.17
C GLN A 333 4.70 0.15 4.42
N ASP A 334 3.45 0.54 4.55
CA ASP A 334 2.63 0.31 5.74
C ASP A 334 2.15 -1.15 5.83
N PHE A 335 1.91 -1.61 7.04
CA PHE A 335 1.30 -2.91 7.32
C PHE A 335 0.38 -2.82 8.54
N LYS A 336 -0.72 -3.58 8.52
CA LYS A 336 -1.72 -3.61 9.60
C LYS A 336 -1.07 -3.86 10.96
N GLY A 337 -1.30 -2.94 11.91
CA GLY A 337 -0.78 -3.00 13.27
C GLY A 337 0.72 -2.71 13.43
N LEU A 338 1.45 -2.43 12.34
CA LEU A 338 2.86 -2.07 12.38
C LEU A 338 3.13 -0.64 11.91
N GLY A 339 2.14 0.03 11.31
CA GLY A 339 2.39 1.26 10.57
C GLY A 339 3.50 1.05 9.55
N ASN A 340 4.49 1.96 9.48
CA ASN A 340 5.63 1.84 8.58
C ASN A 340 6.86 1.12 9.20
N ALA A 341 6.78 0.66 10.45
CA ALA A 341 7.85 -0.09 11.13
C ALA A 341 7.82 -1.57 10.75
N VAL A 342 8.03 -1.87 9.48
CA VAL A 342 7.79 -3.18 8.86
C VAL A 342 9.11 -3.96 8.73
N PRO A 343 9.22 -5.18 9.30
CA PRO A 343 10.42 -6.00 9.18
C PRO A 343 10.70 -6.46 7.75
N ASP A 344 11.97 -6.70 7.41
CA ASP A 344 12.45 -7.16 6.09
C ASP A 344 11.65 -8.31 5.50
N ALA A 345 11.30 -9.31 6.31
CA ALA A 345 10.55 -10.47 5.84
C ALA A 345 9.19 -10.11 5.22
N ARG A 346 8.50 -9.09 5.77
CA ARG A 346 7.24 -8.56 5.23
C ARG A 346 7.48 -7.71 3.99
N GLN A 347 8.55 -6.91 3.98
CA GLN A 347 8.97 -6.14 2.81
C GLN A 347 9.25 -7.07 1.61
N ILE A 348 9.99 -8.16 1.83
CA ILE A 348 10.27 -9.19 0.82
C ILE A 348 8.97 -9.85 0.32
N GLN A 349 8.01 -10.10 1.22
CA GLN A 349 6.72 -10.68 0.85
C GLN A 349 5.96 -9.82 -0.17
N ASP A 350 5.98 -8.50 -0.04
CA ASP A 350 5.31 -7.59 -0.98
C ASP A 350 5.87 -7.71 -2.39
N VAL A 351 7.20 -7.79 -2.53
CA VAL A 351 7.83 -7.98 -3.85
C VAL A 351 7.53 -9.36 -4.42
N LYS A 352 7.45 -10.39 -3.57
CA LYS A 352 7.03 -11.74 -3.99
C LYS A 352 5.58 -11.75 -4.46
N LEU A 353 4.65 -11.12 -3.75
CA LEU A 353 3.26 -10.98 -4.17
C LEU A 353 3.16 -10.31 -5.55
N LEU A 354 3.93 -9.24 -5.76
CA LEU A 354 3.99 -8.58 -7.06
C LEU A 354 4.49 -9.53 -8.17
N LYS A 355 5.54 -10.31 -7.89
CA LYS A 355 6.05 -11.32 -8.84
C LYS A 355 5.05 -12.43 -9.09
N GLU A 356 4.37 -12.93 -8.06
CA GLU A 356 3.33 -13.96 -8.14
C GLU A 356 2.11 -13.48 -8.93
N MET A 357 1.81 -12.18 -8.89
CA MET A 357 0.80 -11.55 -9.75
C MET A 357 1.18 -11.62 -11.25
N GLY A 358 2.44 -11.94 -11.58
CA GLY A 358 2.97 -11.92 -12.94
C GLY A 358 3.50 -10.55 -13.36
N ALA A 359 3.50 -9.59 -12.45
CA ALA A 359 4.01 -8.24 -12.71
C ALA A 359 5.53 -8.22 -12.89
N ASN A 360 6.01 -7.25 -13.66
CA ASN A 360 7.43 -7.06 -13.96
C ASN A 360 7.95 -5.66 -13.57
N PHE A 361 7.11 -4.84 -12.95
CA PHE A 361 7.44 -3.46 -12.62
C PHE A 361 6.93 -3.05 -11.22
N LEU A 362 7.74 -2.28 -10.48
CA LEU A 362 7.38 -1.66 -9.20
C LEU A 362 7.71 -0.17 -9.22
N ARG A 363 6.74 0.67 -8.93
CA ARG A 363 6.99 2.08 -8.58
C ARG A 363 7.17 2.19 -7.07
N VAL A 364 8.39 2.50 -6.66
CA VAL A 364 8.76 2.73 -5.26
C VAL A 364 8.37 4.16 -4.90
N ALA A 365 7.09 4.34 -4.58
CA ALA A 365 6.46 5.65 -4.44
C ALA A 365 5.85 5.81 -3.02
N HIS A 366 5.84 7.04 -2.52
CA HIS A 366 6.35 8.26 -3.18
C HIS A 366 7.74 8.64 -2.65
N TYR A 367 8.49 7.68 -2.11
CA TYR A 367 9.75 7.89 -1.39
C TYR A 367 10.63 6.63 -1.47
N PRO A 368 11.96 6.78 -1.33
CA PRO A 368 12.85 5.64 -1.20
C PRO A 368 12.42 4.75 -0.03
N GLN A 369 12.29 3.46 -0.31
CA GLN A 369 11.86 2.48 0.68
C GLN A 369 13.05 1.71 1.27
N ASP A 370 12.76 0.72 2.08
CA ASP A 370 13.76 -0.13 2.70
C ASP A 370 14.71 -0.73 1.65
N PRO A 371 16.03 -0.81 1.93
CA PRO A 371 17.00 -1.37 0.98
C PRO A 371 16.65 -2.76 0.47
N VAL A 372 16.04 -3.60 1.32
CA VAL A 372 15.65 -4.97 0.96
C VAL A 372 14.65 -5.04 -0.20
N ILE A 373 13.89 -3.96 -0.46
CA ILE A 373 12.94 -3.90 -1.57
C ILE A 373 13.68 -3.98 -2.91
N LEU A 374 14.65 -3.09 -3.14
CA LEU A 374 15.42 -3.09 -4.40
C LEU A 374 16.33 -4.32 -4.52
N GLU A 375 16.91 -4.78 -3.42
CA GLU A 375 17.66 -6.03 -3.39
C GLU A 375 16.80 -7.23 -3.81
N THR A 376 15.54 -7.24 -3.39
CA THR A 376 14.59 -8.30 -3.76
C THR A 376 14.13 -8.14 -5.21
N CYS A 377 13.89 -6.90 -5.68
CA CYS A 377 13.60 -6.62 -7.10
C CYS A 377 14.73 -7.09 -8.02
N ASP A 378 15.99 -6.83 -7.63
CA ASP A 378 17.16 -7.29 -8.37
C ASP A 378 17.20 -8.83 -8.52
N ARG A 379 16.88 -9.56 -7.42
CA ARG A 379 16.88 -11.03 -7.38
C ARG A 379 15.68 -11.65 -8.11
N LEU A 380 14.52 -11.00 -8.11
CA LEU A 380 13.29 -11.52 -8.69
C LEU A 380 13.01 -11.02 -10.11
N GLY A 381 13.85 -10.11 -10.64
CA GLY A 381 13.66 -9.58 -11.98
C GLY A 381 12.47 -8.61 -12.09
N ILE A 382 12.29 -7.75 -11.11
CA ILE A 382 11.30 -6.67 -11.14
C ILE A 382 12.02 -5.36 -11.46
N LEU A 383 11.66 -4.73 -12.56
CA LEU A 383 12.15 -3.40 -12.92
C LEU A 383 11.51 -2.33 -12.01
N THR A 384 12.21 -1.22 -11.76
CA THR A 384 11.73 -0.23 -10.81
C THR A 384 11.87 1.23 -11.28
N ALA A 385 10.91 2.06 -10.83
CA ALA A 385 11.05 3.50 -10.72
C ALA A 385 11.15 3.87 -9.24
N VAL A 386 12.14 4.67 -8.86
CA VAL A 386 12.31 5.16 -7.48
C VAL A 386 12.04 6.65 -7.43
N GLU A 387 11.28 7.09 -6.44
CA GLU A 387 10.75 8.45 -6.36
C GLU A 387 11.22 9.17 -5.10
N VAL A 388 11.46 10.49 -5.23
CA VAL A 388 11.71 11.39 -4.10
C VAL A 388 10.41 12.08 -3.66
N PRO A 389 10.17 12.29 -2.36
CA PRO A 389 8.85 12.66 -1.81
C PRO A 389 8.48 14.14 -1.98
N ILE A 390 8.58 14.71 -3.18
CA ILE A 390 8.11 16.07 -3.51
C ILE A 390 6.70 15.94 -4.10
N ILE A 391 5.66 16.21 -3.30
CA ILE A 391 4.27 15.82 -3.63
C ILE A 391 3.33 17.04 -3.52
N ASN A 392 2.37 17.16 -4.44
CA ASN A 392 1.23 18.07 -4.46
C ASN A 392 1.54 19.57 -4.56
N ARG A 393 2.58 20.07 -3.90
CA ARG A 393 2.98 21.48 -3.87
C ARG A 393 4.41 21.65 -3.39
N ILE A 394 4.97 22.84 -3.61
CA ILE A 394 6.26 23.26 -3.04
C ILE A 394 6.09 24.45 -2.09
N THR A 395 7.11 24.71 -1.27
CA THR A 395 7.38 26.07 -0.76
C THR A 395 8.45 26.72 -1.65
N GLU A 396 8.48 28.04 -1.64
CA GLU A 396 9.43 28.82 -2.46
C GLU A 396 10.68 29.22 -1.67
N SER A 397 10.91 28.56 -0.51
CA SER A 397 12.11 28.78 0.30
C SER A 397 13.34 28.10 -0.34
N GLU A 398 14.50 28.70 -0.18
CA GLU A 398 15.77 28.10 -0.59
C GLU A 398 16.04 26.80 0.19
N ALA A 399 15.67 26.75 1.48
CA ALA A 399 15.82 25.58 2.32
C ALA A 399 15.00 24.37 1.80
N PHE A 400 13.76 24.58 1.33
CA PHE A 400 12.96 23.53 0.70
C PHE A 400 13.63 23.01 -0.59
N ALA A 401 14.10 23.93 -1.45
CA ALA A 401 14.75 23.55 -2.69
C ALA A 401 16.05 22.75 -2.43
N ASP A 402 16.85 23.15 -1.44
CA ASP A 402 18.08 22.47 -1.08
C ASP A 402 17.82 21.10 -0.42
N ASN A 403 16.84 20.99 0.48
CA ASN A 403 16.43 19.73 1.07
C ASN A 403 15.90 18.77 -0.01
N SER A 404 15.11 19.27 -0.97
CA SER A 404 14.61 18.49 -2.10
C SER A 404 15.75 17.93 -2.96
N LYS A 405 16.68 18.77 -3.37
CA LYS A 405 17.85 18.38 -4.18
C LYS A 405 18.77 17.40 -3.44
N ARG A 406 19.01 17.64 -2.14
CA ARG A 406 19.83 16.75 -1.31
C ARG A 406 19.21 15.37 -1.17
N THR A 407 17.91 15.29 -0.81
CA THR A 407 17.19 14.01 -0.67
C THR A 407 17.17 13.25 -1.99
N HIS A 408 17.03 13.97 -3.12
CA HIS A 408 17.09 13.38 -4.46
C HIS A 408 18.46 12.78 -4.77
N LEU A 409 19.53 13.51 -4.43
CA LEU A 409 20.91 13.05 -4.60
C LEU A 409 21.23 11.85 -3.69
N GLU A 410 20.77 11.85 -2.45
CA GLU A 410 20.84 10.70 -1.54
C GLU A 410 20.17 9.48 -2.14
N MET A 411 18.94 9.63 -2.65
CA MET A 411 18.20 8.57 -3.33
C MET A 411 18.98 7.95 -4.49
N ILE A 412 19.52 8.77 -5.39
CA ILE A 412 20.29 8.30 -6.55
C ILE A 412 21.55 7.54 -6.08
N ARG A 413 22.37 8.14 -5.23
CA ARG A 413 23.65 7.55 -4.82
C ARG A 413 23.50 6.28 -4.01
N GLN A 414 22.50 6.24 -3.13
CA GLN A 414 22.21 5.07 -2.31
C GLN A 414 21.73 3.87 -3.12
N ASN A 415 21.04 4.11 -4.24
CA ASN A 415 20.41 3.07 -5.04
C ASN A 415 21.05 2.89 -6.42
N TYR A 416 22.22 3.51 -6.64
CA TYR A 416 22.89 3.59 -7.94
C TYR A 416 23.19 2.22 -8.57
N ASN A 417 23.61 1.23 -7.76
CA ASN A 417 24.11 -0.05 -8.26
C ASN A 417 23.02 -1.10 -8.52
N HIS A 418 21.74 -0.80 -8.21
CA HIS A 418 20.65 -1.75 -8.41
C HIS A 418 20.31 -1.89 -9.92
N PRO A 419 20.45 -3.11 -10.52
CA PRO A 419 20.07 -3.33 -11.90
C PRO A 419 18.57 -3.22 -12.15
N SER A 420 17.73 -3.43 -11.15
CA SER A 420 16.28 -3.24 -11.25
C SER A 420 15.88 -1.79 -11.55
N VAL A 421 16.64 -0.80 -11.07
CA VAL A 421 16.29 0.62 -11.22
C VAL A 421 16.54 1.07 -12.67
N ILE A 422 15.49 1.62 -13.32
CA ILE A 422 15.54 2.15 -14.68
C ILE A 422 15.04 3.59 -14.80
N ILE A 423 14.32 4.08 -13.77
CA ILE A 423 13.72 5.43 -13.74
C ILE A 423 13.99 6.09 -12.38
N TRP A 424 14.42 7.36 -12.42
CA TRP A 424 14.42 8.27 -11.29
C TRP A 424 13.23 9.23 -11.42
N ALA A 425 12.33 9.22 -10.43
CA ALA A 425 11.12 10.03 -10.45
C ALA A 425 11.17 11.14 -9.40
N TYR A 426 10.50 12.25 -9.69
CA TYR A 426 10.40 13.41 -8.81
C TYR A 426 9.12 14.18 -9.07
N MET A 427 8.63 14.94 -8.07
CA MET A 427 7.48 15.84 -8.19
C MET A 427 6.16 15.16 -8.56
N ASN A 428 5.69 14.23 -7.72
CA ASN A 428 4.37 13.64 -7.92
C ASN A 428 3.25 14.68 -7.78
N GLU A 429 2.39 14.79 -8.82
CA GLU A 429 1.17 15.61 -8.79
C GLU A 429 1.35 17.05 -8.32
N ILE A 430 2.47 17.65 -8.63
CA ILE A 430 2.96 18.89 -8.02
C ILE A 430 2.04 20.11 -8.23
N LEU A 431 1.09 20.02 -9.16
CA LEU A 431 0.07 21.05 -9.42
C LEU A 431 -1.30 20.68 -8.86
N LEU A 432 -1.42 19.62 -8.03
CA LEU A 432 -2.70 19.17 -7.49
C LEU A 432 -3.27 20.15 -6.44
N ARG A 433 -2.42 20.65 -5.55
CA ARG A 433 -2.78 21.61 -4.49
C ARG A 433 -1.96 22.89 -4.58
N PRO A 434 -2.07 23.65 -5.68
CA PRO A 434 -1.25 24.83 -5.87
C PRO A 434 -1.62 25.92 -4.87
N ARG A 435 -0.63 26.71 -4.46
CA ARG A 435 -0.83 27.94 -3.68
C ARG A 435 -1.41 29.05 -4.58
N TYR A 436 -1.96 30.10 -3.94
CA TYR A 436 -2.40 31.35 -4.59
C TYR A 436 -3.53 31.16 -5.62
N LYS A 437 -4.51 30.28 -5.31
CA LYS A 437 -5.65 30.00 -6.21
C LYS A 437 -6.45 31.26 -6.56
N ASP A 438 -6.58 32.20 -5.60
CA ASP A 438 -7.34 33.44 -5.74
C ASP A 438 -6.49 34.62 -6.24
N GLU A 439 -5.19 34.41 -6.54
CA GLU A 439 -4.23 35.40 -6.99
C GLU A 439 -3.58 34.95 -8.31
N PRO A 440 -4.26 35.08 -9.47
CA PRO A 440 -3.81 34.49 -10.74
C PRO A 440 -2.40 34.90 -11.18
N GLU A 441 -2.02 36.17 -11.04
CA GLU A 441 -0.67 36.66 -11.40
C GLU A 441 0.39 36.06 -10.47
N ARG A 442 0.14 36.00 -9.19
CA ARG A 442 1.03 35.39 -8.20
C ARG A 442 1.15 33.89 -8.42
N GLN A 443 0.06 33.23 -8.79
CA GLN A 443 0.05 31.80 -9.11
C GLN A 443 0.90 31.49 -10.35
N GLN A 444 0.92 32.35 -11.37
CA GLN A 444 1.81 32.16 -12.53
C GLN A 444 3.29 32.21 -12.14
N VAL A 445 3.67 33.12 -11.23
CA VAL A 445 5.03 33.15 -10.66
C VAL A 445 5.33 31.85 -9.91
N TYR A 446 4.40 31.36 -9.12
CA TYR A 446 4.53 30.11 -8.39
C TYR A 446 4.71 28.91 -9.33
N PHE A 447 3.94 28.83 -10.42
CA PHE A 447 4.11 27.78 -11.43
C PHE A 447 5.47 27.86 -12.14
N HIS A 448 5.96 29.06 -12.41
CA HIS A 448 7.31 29.26 -12.93
C HIS A 448 8.37 28.73 -11.97
N ASN A 449 8.24 28.99 -10.66
CA ASN A 449 9.17 28.50 -9.63
C ASN A 449 9.12 26.97 -9.47
N ILE A 450 7.94 26.35 -9.62
CA ILE A 450 7.82 24.87 -9.70
C ILE A 450 8.61 24.33 -10.89
N ALA A 451 8.39 24.89 -12.09
CA ALA A 451 9.09 24.45 -13.30
C ALA A 451 10.62 24.67 -13.21
N LYS A 452 11.05 25.77 -12.58
CA LYS A 452 12.47 26.04 -12.32
C LYS A 452 13.09 24.97 -11.41
N LEU A 453 12.46 24.67 -10.27
CA LEU A 453 12.94 23.61 -9.36
C LEU A 453 12.95 22.24 -10.06
N ALA A 454 11.92 21.96 -10.87
CA ALA A 454 11.88 20.72 -11.65
C ALA A 454 13.07 20.61 -12.62
N GLN A 455 13.42 21.71 -13.30
CA GLN A 455 14.59 21.75 -14.19
C GLN A 455 15.90 21.57 -13.42
N GLU A 456 16.05 22.21 -12.25
CA GLU A 456 17.24 22.04 -11.41
C GLU A 456 17.43 20.58 -10.95
N ILE A 457 16.32 19.88 -10.61
CA ILE A 457 16.37 18.47 -10.23
C ILE A 457 16.68 17.58 -11.45
N GLU A 458 16.10 17.89 -12.61
CA GLU A 458 16.42 17.18 -13.86
C GLU A 458 17.90 17.28 -14.21
N ASP A 459 18.46 18.49 -14.18
CA ASP A 459 19.87 18.75 -14.48
C ASP A 459 20.80 18.03 -13.49
N LEU A 460 20.44 18.04 -12.20
CA LEU A 460 21.14 17.29 -11.16
C LEU A 460 21.11 15.80 -11.46
N THR A 461 19.95 15.26 -11.80
CA THR A 461 19.76 13.82 -12.10
C THR A 461 20.62 13.40 -13.29
N ARG A 462 20.57 14.17 -14.38
CA ARG A 462 21.35 13.90 -15.60
C ARG A 462 22.86 13.94 -15.37
N LYS A 463 23.29 14.81 -14.48
CA LYS A 463 24.70 14.93 -14.08
C LYS A 463 25.16 13.74 -13.22
N GLU A 464 24.32 13.28 -12.29
CA GLU A 464 24.65 12.17 -11.40
C GLU A 464 24.51 10.82 -12.08
N ASP A 465 23.46 10.65 -12.89
CA ASP A 465 23.21 9.41 -13.64
C ASP A 465 22.71 9.71 -15.07
N PRO A 466 23.60 9.74 -16.04
CA PRO A 466 23.23 9.98 -17.44
C PRO A 466 22.61 8.76 -18.15
N TYR A 467 22.50 7.60 -17.49
CA TYR A 467 22.10 6.34 -18.12
C TYR A 467 20.64 5.96 -17.89
N ARG A 468 20.06 6.37 -16.75
CA ARG A 468 18.67 6.07 -16.43
C ARG A 468 17.75 7.20 -16.86
N TYR A 469 16.48 6.86 -17.05
CA TYR A 469 15.46 7.82 -17.47
C TYR A 469 14.92 8.61 -16.27
N THR A 470 14.37 9.80 -16.56
CA THR A 470 13.70 10.65 -15.60
C THR A 470 12.21 10.72 -15.86
N MET A 471 11.40 10.93 -14.81
CA MET A 471 9.93 10.95 -14.89
C MET A 471 9.33 11.91 -13.88
N ILE A 472 8.28 12.64 -14.29
CA ILE A 472 7.35 13.35 -13.40
C ILE A 472 5.97 12.70 -13.53
N PRO A 473 5.42 12.13 -12.45
CA PRO A 473 4.03 11.67 -12.41
C PRO A 473 3.08 12.86 -12.25
N ASN A 474 2.24 13.11 -13.26
CA ASN A 474 1.32 14.23 -13.31
C ASN A 474 -0.12 13.75 -13.08
N HIS A 475 -0.94 14.47 -12.30
CA HIS A 475 -2.36 14.17 -12.29
C HIS A 475 -3.04 14.58 -13.60
N GLY A 476 -4.23 14.05 -13.88
CA GLY A 476 -4.92 14.14 -15.18
C GLY A 476 -5.27 15.55 -15.70
N ALA A 477 -4.75 16.64 -15.12
CA ALA A 477 -4.95 18.01 -15.59
C ALA A 477 -4.04 18.33 -16.81
N TYR A 478 -4.31 17.68 -17.93
CA TYR A 478 -3.50 17.65 -19.14
C TYR A 478 -3.03 19.04 -19.61
N GLU A 479 -3.97 19.97 -19.78
CA GLU A 479 -3.68 21.31 -20.29
C GLU A 479 -2.81 22.13 -19.31
N LEU A 480 -3.02 21.98 -18.02
CA LEU A 480 -2.29 22.72 -17.00
C LEU A 480 -0.79 22.31 -16.99
N TYR A 481 -0.51 21.00 -16.97
CA TYR A 481 0.88 20.51 -16.99
C TYR A 481 1.63 20.89 -18.28
N ASN A 482 0.94 20.85 -19.42
CA ASN A 482 1.50 21.30 -20.70
C ASN A 482 1.78 22.80 -20.70
N LYS A 483 0.86 23.62 -20.17
CA LYS A 483 1.02 25.07 -20.06
C LYS A 483 2.19 25.47 -19.15
N VAL A 484 2.36 24.79 -18.02
CA VAL A 484 3.47 25.03 -17.08
C VAL A 484 4.80 24.47 -17.62
N GLY A 485 4.75 23.49 -18.54
CA GLY A 485 5.91 22.90 -19.20
C GLY A 485 6.47 21.66 -18.50
N LEU A 486 5.82 21.15 -17.46
CA LEU A 486 6.30 19.99 -16.70
C LEU A 486 6.33 18.69 -17.50
N THR A 487 5.54 18.58 -18.57
CA THR A 487 5.60 17.44 -19.51
C THR A 487 6.84 17.47 -20.41
N LYS A 488 7.52 18.61 -20.55
CA LYS A 488 8.69 18.77 -21.43
C LYS A 488 10.02 18.51 -20.72
N ILE A 489 10.08 18.76 -19.40
CA ILE A 489 11.32 18.69 -18.60
C ILE A 489 11.86 17.26 -18.51
N PRO A 490 11.11 16.26 -18.01
CA PRO A 490 11.62 14.90 -17.85
C PRO A 490 11.73 14.17 -19.19
N MET A 491 12.45 13.06 -19.22
CA MET A 491 12.55 12.20 -20.41
C MET A 491 11.23 11.46 -20.70
N LEU A 492 10.51 11.04 -19.65
CA LEU A 492 9.26 10.29 -19.71
C LEU A 492 8.14 11.10 -19.07
N VAL A 493 6.94 10.99 -19.63
CA VAL A 493 5.74 11.60 -19.05
C VAL A 493 4.93 10.53 -18.32
N GLY A 494 4.78 10.70 -16.99
CA GLY A 494 3.89 9.91 -16.17
C GLY A 494 2.52 10.60 -16.02
N TRP A 495 1.44 9.81 -16.05
CA TRP A 495 0.09 10.28 -15.77
C TRP A 495 -0.57 9.44 -14.70
N ASN A 496 -1.06 10.08 -13.64
CA ASN A 496 -1.95 9.49 -12.65
C ASN A 496 -3.38 9.69 -13.12
N LEU A 497 -4.04 8.61 -13.51
CA LEU A 497 -5.34 8.66 -14.19
C LEU A 497 -6.39 7.86 -13.43
N TYR A 498 -7.47 8.56 -13.06
CA TYR A 498 -8.59 7.98 -12.32
C TYR A 498 -9.93 8.26 -13.05
N LEU A 499 -9.89 8.21 -14.38
CA LEU A 499 -11.08 8.37 -15.23
C LEU A 499 -12.05 7.22 -14.96
N GLY A 500 -13.30 7.54 -14.66
CA GLY A 500 -14.28 6.58 -14.17
C GLY A 500 -14.29 6.38 -12.65
N TRP A 501 -13.28 6.88 -11.92
CA TRP A 501 -13.34 6.95 -10.45
C TRP A 501 -13.58 8.40 -9.98
N TYR A 502 -12.62 9.32 -10.21
CA TYR A 502 -12.79 10.73 -9.87
C TYR A 502 -13.48 11.56 -10.97
N SER A 503 -13.60 11.03 -12.20
CA SER A 503 -14.38 11.59 -13.30
C SER A 503 -15.53 10.68 -13.69
N ARG A 504 -16.40 11.12 -14.64
CA ARG A 504 -17.67 10.46 -14.91
C ARG A 504 -17.56 9.12 -15.65
N SER A 505 -16.64 8.99 -16.63
CA SER A 505 -16.58 7.80 -17.48
C SER A 505 -15.21 7.13 -17.45
N VAL A 506 -15.20 5.81 -17.33
CA VAL A 506 -14.02 4.97 -17.51
C VAL A 506 -13.62 4.87 -19.00
N ASP A 507 -14.56 5.10 -19.91
CA ASP A 507 -14.33 5.05 -21.36
C ASP A 507 -13.45 6.20 -21.87
N ASP A 508 -13.31 7.27 -21.09
CA ASP A 508 -12.44 8.41 -21.42
C ASP A 508 -10.94 8.07 -21.30
N PHE A 509 -10.60 6.94 -20.66
CA PHE A 509 -9.20 6.55 -20.40
C PHE A 509 -8.40 6.30 -21.70
N GLY A 510 -8.94 5.50 -22.62
CA GLY A 510 -8.30 5.24 -23.91
C GLY A 510 -8.09 6.51 -24.73
N PRO A 511 -9.13 7.33 -24.94
CA PRO A 511 -9.03 8.64 -25.63
C PRO A 511 -7.98 9.59 -25.04
N PHE A 512 -7.81 9.64 -23.69
CA PHE A 512 -6.77 10.43 -23.05
C PHE A 512 -5.36 10.00 -23.48
N LEU A 513 -5.11 8.69 -23.52
CA LEU A 513 -3.81 8.15 -23.94
C LEU A 513 -3.56 8.46 -25.44
N ASP A 514 -4.59 8.34 -26.28
CA ASP A 514 -4.51 8.66 -27.70
C ASP A 514 -4.26 10.16 -27.93
N GLN A 515 -4.84 11.04 -27.10
CA GLN A 515 -4.57 12.47 -27.11
C GLN A 515 -3.08 12.74 -26.80
N HIS A 516 -2.54 12.15 -25.73
CA HIS A 516 -1.10 12.31 -25.40
C HIS A 516 -0.22 11.90 -26.58
N HIS A 517 -0.46 10.75 -27.17
CA HIS A 517 0.36 10.21 -28.26
C HIS A 517 0.29 11.08 -29.52
N ARG A 518 -0.86 11.70 -29.80
CA ARG A 518 -1.05 12.62 -30.92
C ARG A 518 -0.35 13.96 -30.69
N ASP A 519 -0.48 14.51 -29.47
CA ASP A 519 -0.03 15.89 -29.16
C ASP A 519 1.46 15.93 -28.77
N MET A 520 2.02 14.83 -28.28
CA MET A 520 3.43 14.67 -27.85
C MET A 520 4.05 13.37 -28.43
N PRO A 521 4.14 13.25 -29.76
CA PRO A 521 4.54 12.00 -30.42
C PRO A 521 5.98 11.57 -30.14
N GLU A 522 6.82 12.45 -29.60
CA GLU A 522 8.22 12.18 -29.21
C GLU A 522 8.38 11.78 -27.73
N LYS A 523 7.33 11.90 -26.93
CA LYS A 523 7.38 11.60 -25.48
C LYS A 523 6.79 10.23 -25.17
N PRO A 524 7.59 9.28 -24.63
CA PRO A 524 7.06 8.04 -24.11
C PRO A 524 6.10 8.30 -22.94
N VAL A 525 4.95 7.61 -22.93
CA VAL A 525 3.91 7.74 -21.92
C VAL A 525 3.86 6.54 -20.99
N LEU A 526 3.71 6.82 -19.70
CA LEU A 526 3.49 5.85 -18.66
C LEU A 526 2.22 6.23 -17.88
N VAL A 527 1.39 5.24 -17.56
CA VAL A 527 0.30 5.40 -16.59
C VAL A 527 0.86 5.07 -15.22
N THR A 528 1.14 6.13 -14.44
CA THR A 528 1.88 6.02 -13.18
C THR A 528 1.00 5.74 -11.97
N GLU A 529 -0.30 6.02 -12.09
CA GLU A 529 -1.30 5.58 -11.11
C GLU A 529 -2.64 5.36 -11.78
N TYR A 530 -3.35 4.32 -11.35
CA TYR A 530 -4.76 4.07 -11.61
C TYR A 530 -5.31 3.06 -10.60
N GLY A 531 -6.57 3.21 -10.22
CA GLY A 531 -7.22 2.31 -9.27
C GLY A 531 -8.58 2.86 -8.82
N ALA A 532 -9.41 2.00 -8.28
CA ALA A 532 -10.65 2.34 -7.62
C ALA A 532 -10.66 1.74 -6.22
N ASP A 533 -11.23 2.43 -5.26
CA ASP A 533 -11.34 1.91 -3.89
C ASP A 533 -12.20 0.64 -3.87
N ALA A 534 -11.79 -0.34 -3.07
CA ALA A 534 -12.52 -1.59 -2.85
C ALA A 534 -12.46 -1.99 -1.37
N ASP A 535 -13.63 -2.02 -0.73
CA ASP A 535 -13.81 -2.63 0.57
C ASP A 535 -14.25 -4.09 0.34
N PRO A 536 -13.45 -5.10 0.72
CA PRO A 536 -13.78 -6.50 0.46
C PRO A 536 -15.04 -7.00 1.19
N ARG A 537 -15.61 -6.19 2.09
CA ARG A 537 -16.88 -6.46 2.76
C ARG A 537 -18.10 -5.94 1.97
N ILE A 538 -17.86 -5.15 0.90
CA ILE A 538 -18.92 -4.50 0.12
C ILE A 538 -19.01 -5.12 -1.26
N HIS A 539 -20.23 -5.53 -1.63
CA HIS A 539 -20.53 -6.16 -2.91
C HIS A 539 -21.76 -5.53 -3.58
N SER A 540 -21.76 -5.46 -4.91
CA SER A 540 -22.87 -4.94 -5.68
C SER A 540 -23.04 -5.70 -7.00
N PHE A 541 -24.26 -6.07 -7.35
CA PHE A 541 -24.57 -6.63 -8.68
C PHE A 541 -24.86 -5.55 -9.74
N THR A 542 -25.00 -4.30 -9.29
CA THR A 542 -25.11 -3.10 -10.11
C THR A 542 -24.11 -2.07 -9.66
N PRO A 543 -22.79 -2.35 -9.83
CA PRO A 543 -21.76 -1.51 -9.26
C PRO A 543 -21.77 -0.10 -9.83
N GLU A 544 -21.67 0.88 -8.95
CA GLU A 544 -21.66 2.31 -9.28
C GLU A 544 -20.36 2.96 -8.79
N ARG A 545 -19.97 4.03 -9.43
CA ARG A 545 -18.82 4.85 -9.02
C ARG A 545 -18.96 5.29 -7.55
N PHE A 546 -17.91 5.08 -6.77
CA PHE A 546 -17.81 5.35 -5.31
C PHE A 546 -18.65 4.43 -4.41
N ASP A 547 -19.25 3.36 -4.92
CA ASP A 547 -19.94 2.38 -4.06
C ASP A 547 -18.98 1.51 -3.25
N LYS A 548 -17.67 1.57 -3.54
CA LYS A 548 -16.59 0.83 -2.88
C LYS A 548 -16.68 -0.69 -3.04
N SER A 549 -17.51 -1.21 -3.93
CA SER A 549 -17.63 -2.65 -4.17
C SER A 549 -16.40 -3.22 -4.88
N GLU A 550 -16.05 -4.46 -4.57
CA GLU A 550 -15.01 -5.19 -5.32
C GLU A 550 -15.35 -5.35 -6.80
N GLU A 551 -16.64 -5.44 -7.12
CA GLU A 551 -17.14 -5.56 -8.49
C GLU A 551 -16.85 -4.29 -9.32
N TYR A 552 -17.00 -3.09 -8.73
CA TYR A 552 -16.64 -1.86 -9.41
C TYR A 552 -15.14 -1.78 -9.65
N ALA A 553 -14.35 -2.06 -8.63
CA ALA A 553 -12.89 -2.06 -8.73
C ALA A 553 -12.41 -3.08 -9.80
N SER A 554 -12.99 -4.27 -9.82
CA SER A 554 -12.68 -5.30 -10.82
C SER A 554 -12.98 -4.80 -12.24
N MET A 555 -14.15 -4.25 -12.49
CA MET A 555 -14.55 -3.68 -13.77
C MET A 555 -13.61 -2.54 -14.18
N PHE A 556 -13.24 -1.65 -13.26
CA PHE A 556 -12.31 -0.57 -13.50
C PHE A 556 -10.94 -1.08 -13.97
N HIS A 557 -10.36 -2.05 -13.26
CA HIS A 557 -9.08 -2.67 -13.62
C HIS A 557 -9.15 -3.46 -14.94
N GLU A 558 -10.26 -4.13 -15.21
CA GLU A 558 -10.50 -4.83 -16.48
C GLU A 558 -10.47 -3.87 -17.68
N VAL A 559 -11.10 -2.69 -17.56
CA VAL A 559 -11.07 -1.67 -18.62
C VAL A 559 -9.67 -1.08 -18.79
N TYR A 560 -9.02 -0.67 -17.70
CA TYR A 560 -7.72 -0.01 -17.75
C TYR A 560 -6.62 -0.90 -18.34
N LEU A 561 -6.52 -2.15 -17.86
CA LEU A 561 -5.54 -3.09 -18.40
C LEU A 561 -5.78 -3.34 -19.89
N ARG A 562 -7.03 -3.61 -20.28
CA ARG A 562 -7.41 -3.81 -21.68
C ARG A 562 -7.01 -2.64 -22.58
N GLU A 563 -7.28 -1.41 -22.15
CA GLU A 563 -6.99 -0.21 -22.95
C GLU A 563 -5.47 0.06 -23.06
N MET A 564 -4.70 -0.21 -22.00
CA MET A 564 -3.23 -0.13 -22.07
C MET A 564 -2.63 -1.21 -22.96
N MET A 565 -3.13 -2.45 -22.88
CA MET A 565 -2.63 -3.56 -23.70
C MET A 565 -2.90 -3.37 -25.20
N LYS A 566 -3.98 -2.68 -25.57
CA LYS A 566 -4.30 -2.32 -26.97
C LYS A 566 -3.35 -1.29 -27.58
N ARG A 567 -2.60 -0.53 -26.74
CA ARG A 567 -1.78 0.60 -27.18
C ARG A 567 -0.30 0.31 -26.99
N PRO A 568 0.44 -0.11 -28.04
CA PRO A 568 1.87 -0.42 -27.94
C PRO A 568 2.69 0.74 -27.35
N PHE A 569 2.35 1.99 -27.67
CA PHE A 569 3.05 3.18 -27.24
C PHE A 569 2.96 3.45 -25.73
N VAL A 570 2.00 2.88 -25.00
CA VAL A 570 1.95 2.96 -23.54
C VAL A 570 3.01 2.04 -22.97
N ALA A 571 4.09 2.59 -22.44
CA ALA A 571 5.25 1.83 -21.99
C ALA A 571 4.99 1.08 -20.68
N ALA A 572 4.23 1.69 -19.76
CA ALA A 572 3.98 1.12 -18.44
C ALA A 572 2.59 1.43 -17.90
N GLY A 573 2.10 0.54 -17.02
CA GLY A 573 0.91 0.73 -16.18
C GLY A 573 1.22 0.32 -14.73
N MET A 574 1.00 1.25 -13.79
CA MET A 574 1.32 1.08 -12.37
C MET A 574 0.04 1.24 -11.56
N ILE A 575 -0.43 0.15 -10.99
CA ILE A 575 -1.63 0.12 -10.14
C ILE A 575 -1.39 0.98 -8.91
N TRP A 576 -2.36 1.78 -8.53
CA TRP A 576 -2.43 2.43 -7.24
C TRP A 576 -3.45 1.70 -6.37
N ASN A 577 -3.04 0.78 -5.52
CA ASN A 577 -1.72 0.42 -5.03
C ASN A 577 -1.58 -1.11 -4.98
N LEU A 578 -0.39 -1.65 -4.67
CA LEU A 578 -0.21 -3.09 -4.41
C LEU A 578 -1.03 -3.54 -3.20
N ALA A 579 -0.97 -2.77 -2.11
CA ALA A 579 -1.73 -3.02 -0.90
C ALA A 579 -2.44 -1.74 -0.43
N ASP A 580 -3.50 -1.89 0.31
CA ASP A 580 -4.09 -0.80 1.08
C ASP A 580 -3.03 -0.22 2.01
N PHE A 581 -3.19 1.06 2.37
CA PHE A 581 -2.24 1.76 3.24
C PHE A 581 -2.94 2.78 4.13
N ASN A 582 -2.26 3.18 5.20
CA ASN A 582 -2.79 4.14 6.15
C ASN A 582 -2.88 5.55 5.56
N SER A 583 -4.04 6.15 5.67
CA SER A 583 -4.33 7.54 5.34
C SER A 583 -5.29 8.09 6.37
N GLU A 584 -4.76 8.69 7.41
CA GLU A 584 -5.50 9.09 8.61
C GLU A 584 -6.68 10.03 8.31
N THR A 585 -6.53 10.90 7.32
CA THR A 585 -7.58 11.85 6.94
C THR A 585 -8.74 11.25 6.14
N ARG A 586 -8.61 9.99 5.70
CA ARG A 586 -9.70 9.32 5.00
C ARG A 586 -10.80 8.88 5.97
N GLY A 587 -12.04 9.15 5.55
CA GLY A 587 -13.22 8.53 6.13
C GLY A 587 -13.61 7.30 5.33
N GLU A 588 -14.81 7.35 4.75
CA GLU A 588 -15.34 6.34 3.85
C GLU A 588 -15.71 5.02 4.57
N THR A 589 -15.77 3.90 3.86
CA THR A 589 -16.24 2.62 4.39
C THR A 589 -15.21 1.92 5.28
N MET A 590 -13.94 2.24 5.07
CA MET A 590 -12.80 1.81 5.89
C MET A 590 -12.04 3.06 6.34
N PRO A 591 -12.41 3.67 7.46
CA PRO A 591 -11.74 4.87 7.96
C PRO A 591 -10.23 4.68 8.12
N HIS A 592 -9.48 5.76 7.90
CA HIS A 592 -8.01 5.82 8.02
C HIS A 592 -7.22 4.95 7.04
N ILE A 593 -7.89 4.42 5.99
CA ILE A 593 -7.28 3.55 4.98
C ILE A 593 -7.57 4.07 3.57
N ASN A 594 -6.52 4.20 2.75
CA ASN A 594 -6.67 4.23 1.30
C ASN A 594 -6.78 2.78 0.81
N ASN A 595 -7.98 2.38 0.39
CA ASN A 595 -8.30 1.00 0.05
C ASN A 595 -8.30 0.70 -1.47
N LYS A 596 -7.49 1.45 -2.24
CA LYS A 596 -7.24 1.17 -3.67
C LYS A 596 -6.27 0.02 -3.92
N GLY A 597 -5.73 -0.60 -2.87
CA GLY A 597 -4.86 -1.76 -2.99
C GLY A 597 -5.54 -2.91 -3.72
N VAL A 598 -4.78 -3.63 -4.55
CA VAL A 598 -5.23 -4.94 -5.08
C VAL A 598 -5.08 -6.05 -4.04
N THR A 599 -4.46 -5.74 -2.90
CA THR A 599 -4.49 -6.52 -1.66
C THR A 599 -4.88 -5.63 -0.50
N THR A 600 -5.37 -6.21 0.59
CA THR A 600 -5.68 -5.48 1.83
C THR A 600 -4.42 -4.99 2.54
N LEU A 601 -4.57 -4.19 3.62
CA LEU A 601 -3.46 -3.68 4.44
C LEU A 601 -2.60 -4.81 5.07
N ASP A 602 -3.17 -5.99 5.29
CA ASP A 602 -2.50 -7.22 5.74
C ASP A 602 -2.17 -8.21 4.61
N ARG A 603 -2.25 -7.74 3.34
CA ARG A 603 -1.83 -8.46 2.12
C ARG A 603 -2.71 -9.63 1.71
N VAL A 604 -3.99 -9.61 2.04
CA VAL A 604 -4.96 -10.56 1.48
C VAL A 604 -5.34 -10.08 0.06
N PRO A 605 -5.19 -10.92 -0.99
CA PRO A 605 -5.54 -10.53 -2.36
C PRO A 605 -7.04 -10.26 -2.51
N LYS A 606 -7.39 -9.16 -3.21
CA LYS A 606 -8.73 -8.83 -3.67
C LYS A 606 -8.98 -9.36 -5.09
N ALA A 607 -10.21 -9.36 -5.56
CA ALA A 607 -10.56 -9.88 -6.89
C ALA A 607 -9.70 -9.31 -8.04
N PRO A 608 -9.36 -8.00 -8.11
CA PRO A 608 -8.50 -7.46 -9.16
C PRO A 608 -7.10 -8.12 -9.20
N TYR A 609 -6.53 -8.55 -8.07
CA TYR A 609 -5.24 -9.23 -8.04
C TYR A 609 -5.25 -10.50 -8.90
N TYR A 610 -6.30 -11.32 -8.79
CA TYR A 610 -6.45 -12.55 -9.58
C TYR A 610 -6.71 -12.27 -11.05
N TYR A 611 -7.36 -11.15 -11.39
CA TYR A 611 -7.51 -10.69 -12.76
C TYR A 611 -6.16 -10.39 -13.41
N TYR A 612 -5.26 -9.68 -12.69
CA TYR A 612 -3.91 -9.46 -13.16
C TYR A 612 -3.11 -10.76 -13.31
N GLN A 613 -3.25 -11.72 -12.39
CA GLN A 613 -2.63 -13.03 -12.55
C GLN A 613 -3.07 -13.74 -13.83
N ALA A 614 -4.35 -13.69 -14.17
CA ALA A 614 -4.87 -14.28 -15.41
C ALA A 614 -4.31 -13.63 -16.68
N HIS A 615 -3.83 -12.36 -16.62
CA HIS A 615 -3.32 -11.67 -17.79
C HIS A 615 -1.80 -11.61 -17.88
N LEU A 616 -1.12 -11.65 -16.76
CA LEU A 616 0.32 -11.40 -16.69
C LEU A 616 1.15 -12.68 -16.55
N ARG A 617 0.58 -13.74 -15.99
CA ARG A 617 1.25 -15.04 -15.87
C ARG A 617 1.34 -15.73 -17.23
N GLN A 618 2.45 -16.44 -17.44
CA GLN A 618 2.67 -17.24 -18.65
C GLN A 618 2.30 -18.72 -18.47
N ASP A 619 2.32 -19.20 -17.23
CA ASP A 619 1.87 -20.54 -16.86
C ASP A 619 0.34 -20.61 -16.76
N PRO A 620 -0.29 -21.78 -17.02
CA PRO A 620 -1.72 -21.93 -16.91
C PRO A 620 -2.27 -21.50 -15.54
N PHE A 621 -3.33 -20.72 -15.57
CA PHE A 621 -3.91 -20.10 -14.39
C PHE A 621 -5.44 -20.21 -14.37
N LEU A 622 -6.01 -20.55 -13.23
CA LEU A 622 -7.44 -20.61 -12.98
C LEU A 622 -7.73 -20.23 -11.54
N LYS A 623 -8.58 -19.21 -11.31
CA LYS A 623 -9.00 -18.78 -9.98
C LYS A 623 -10.42 -18.26 -9.96
N ILE A 624 -11.16 -18.62 -8.92
CA ILE A 624 -12.44 -18.00 -8.59
C ILE A 624 -12.18 -16.56 -8.19
N ALA A 625 -12.90 -15.61 -8.81
CA ALA A 625 -12.61 -14.17 -8.67
C ALA A 625 -12.87 -13.67 -7.25
N SER A 626 -14.03 -14.00 -6.68
CA SER A 626 -14.49 -13.50 -5.38
C SER A 626 -14.13 -14.41 -4.20
N ARG A 627 -12.84 -14.76 -4.08
CA ARG A 627 -12.38 -15.74 -3.06
C ARG A 627 -12.59 -15.29 -1.62
N ASN A 628 -12.62 -14.00 -1.36
CA ASN A 628 -12.83 -13.46 -0.03
C ASN A 628 -14.32 -13.42 0.37
N TRP A 629 -15.20 -13.52 -0.60
CA TRP A 629 -16.64 -13.48 -0.38
C TRP A 629 -17.20 -14.89 -0.07
N THR A 630 -16.79 -15.45 1.05
CA THR A 630 -17.20 -16.79 1.53
C THR A 630 -18.52 -16.78 2.30
N LEU A 631 -18.91 -15.65 2.89
CA LEU A 631 -20.22 -15.44 3.49
C LEU A 631 -21.06 -14.59 2.55
N ARG A 632 -22.13 -15.14 2.00
CA ARG A 632 -23.03 -14.45 1.07
C ARG A 632 -24.47 -14.49 1.55
N GLY A 633 -25.31 -13.69 0.96
CA GLY A 633 -26.74 -13.77 1.17
C GLY A 633 -27.54 -13.24 -0.03
N GLY A 634 -28.79 -13.52 -0.01
CA GLY A 634 -29.70 -13.05 -1.05
C GLY A 634 -31.13 -13.48 -0.79
N ILE A 635 -32.03 -12.89 -1.58
CA ILE A 635 -33.45 -13.20 -1.55
C ILE A 635 -33.68 -14.41 -2.45
N ALA A 636 -34.50 -15.37 -2.00
CA ALA A 636 -34.91 -16.51 -2.81
C ALA A 636 -35.56 -16.04 -4.11
N ASP A 637 -35.21 -16.68 -5.23
CA ASP A 637 -35.80 -16.40 -6.52
C ASP A 637 -37.33 -16.62 -6.46
N LYS A 638 -38.09 -15.79 -7.16
CA LYS A 638 -39.53 -15.96 -7.26
C LYS A 638 -39.83 -17.25 -7.99
N ALA A 639 -40.67 -18.11 -7.41
CA ALA A 639 -41.07 -19.37 -8.02
C ALA A 639 -41.94 -19.10 -9.28
N GLU A 640 -41.28 -18.95 -10.44
CA GLU A 640 -41.92 -18.97 -11.75
C GLU A 640 -41.46 -20.21 -12.51
N GLY A 641 -42.41 -21.07 -12.86
CA GLY A 641 -42.43 -22.30 -13.61
C GLY A 641 -41.40 -22.61 -14.70
N THR A 642 -40.12 -22.41 -14.47
CA THR A 642 -39.04 -22.82 -15.36
C THR A 642 -38.26 -23.97 -14.74
N ALA A 643 -37.94 -24.97 -15.55
CA ALA A 643 -37.18 -26.16 -15.16
C ALA A 643 -35.88 -25.79 -14.48
N SER A 644 -35.91 -25.68 -13.17
CA SER A 644 -34.74 -25.39 -12.33
C SER A 644 -33.77 -26.56 -12.35
N ILE A 645 -32.52 -26.26 -12.61
CA ILE A 645 -31.42 -27.13 -12.20
C ILE A 645 -31.53 -27.27 -10.68
N LYS A 646 -31.98 -28.43 -10.21
CA LYS A 646 -32.14 -28.70 -8.77
C LYS A 646 -30.74 -28.81 -8.16
N PRO A 647 -30.30 -27.87 -7.31
CA PRO A 647 -29.10 -28.12 -6.54
C PRO A 647 -29.39 -29.22 -5.52
N VAL A 648 -28.64 -30.27 -5.58
CA VAL A 648 -28.66 -31.30 -4.53
C VAL A 648 -27.74 -30.78 -3.42
N ALA A 649 -28.29 -30.00 -2.51
CA ALA A 649 -27.62 -29.75 -1.26
C ALA A 649 -27.80 -30.99 -0.35
N ASN A 650 -26.75 -31.36 0.36
CA ASN A 650 -26.67 -32.50 1.30
C ASN A 650 -27.97 -32.75 2.07
N GLY A 651 -28.91 -33.53 1.49
CA GLY A 651 -30.07 -34.11 2.19
C GLY A 651 -31.18 -33.15 2.64
N GLN A 652 -31.14 -31.85 2.34
CA GLN A 652 -32.24 -30.92 2.68
C GLN A 652 -33.13 -30.66 1.46
N ALA A 653 -34.37 -31.07 1.58
CA ALA A 653 -35.42 -30.79 0.58
C ALA A 653 -35.88 -29.35 0.68
N GLY A 654 -35.23 -28.45 -0.06
CA GLY A 654 -35.66 -27.07 -0.30
C GLY A 654 -35.39 -26.71 -1.75
N ASN A 655 -36.44 -26.37 -2.51
CA ASN A 655 -36.33 -25.98 -3.93
C ASN A 655 -35.95 -24.51 -4.13
N SER A 656 -35.73 -23.72 -3.06
CA SER A 656 -35.49 -22.30 -3.12
C SER A 656 -33.99 -21.99 -3.19
N VAL A 657 -33.61 -21.18 -4.15
CA VAL A 657 -32.24 -20.69 -4.40
C VAL A 657 -32.26 -19.19 -4.64
N SER A 658 -31.11 -18.57 -4.50
CA SER A 658 -30.85 -17.22 -4.97
C SER A 658 -29.81 -17.28 -6.08
N THR A 659 -30.19 -16.88 -7.29
CA THR A 659 -29.29 -16.91 -8.44
C THR A 659 -28.47 -15.64 -8.51
N GLN A 660 -27.13 -15.80 -8.48
CA GLN A 660 -26.21 -14.67 -8.47
C GLN A 660 -25.11 -14.80 -9.54
N PRO A 661 -24.60 -13.69 -10.08
CA PRO A 661 -23.45 -13.71 -10.98
C PRO A 661 -22.20 -14.19 -10.28
N PHE A 662 -21.37 -14.96 -11.02
CA PHE A 662 -20.16 -15.56 -10.50
C PHE A 662 -19.07 -15.59 -11.57
N LYS A 663 -17.87 -15.13 -11.23
CA LYS A 663 -16.74 -15.00 -12.15
C LYS A 663 -15.60 -15.93 -11.79
N VAL A 664 -14.92 -16.42 -12.82
CA VAL A 664 -13.64 -17.13 -12.75
C VAL A 664 -12.64 -16.41 -13.63
N TYR A 665 -11.46 -16.13 -13.13
CA TYR A 665 -10.35 -15.55 -13.87
C TYR A 665 -9.41 -16.65 -14.35
N THR A 666 -9.07 -16.62 -15.64
CA THR A 666 -8.21 -17.65 -16.26
C THR A 666 -7.51 -17.13 -17.53
N ASN A 667 -6.29 -17.60 -17.77
CA ASN A 667 -5.62 -17.43 -19.07
C ASN A 667 -5.84 -18.61 -20.02
N LEU A 668 -6.67 -19.58 -19.62
CA LEU A 668 -7.10 -20.71 -20.44
C LEU A 668 -8.30 -20.30 -21.31
N SER A 669 -8.56 -21.03 -22.39
CA SER A 669 -9.60 -20.68 -23.36
C SER A 669 -11.02 -20.77 -22.82
N GLN A 670 -11.25 -21.63 -21.84
CA GLN A 670 -12.56 -21.92 -21.24
C GLN A 670 -12.42 -22.57 -19.87
N ALA A 671 -13.47 -22.48 -19.06
CA ALA A 671 -13.58 -23.16 -17.78
C ALA A 671 -14.98 -23.75 -17.58
N GLU A 672 -15.12 -24.76 -16.72
CA GLU A 672 -16.37 -25.35 -16.25
C GLU A 672 -16.57 -24.98 -14.79
N LEU A 673 -17.78 -24.66 -14.41
CA LEU A 673 -18.12 -24.47 -13.00
C LEU A 673 -19.02 -25.62 -12.52
N ILE A 674 -18.69 -26.14 -11.35
CA ILE A 674 -19.41 -27.22 -10.66
C ILE A 674 -19.86 -26.68 -9.30
N VAL A 675 -21.17 -26.74 -9.04
CA VAL A 675 -21.75 -26.23 -7.78
C VAL A 675 -22.50 -27.37 -7.11
N ASN A 676 -22.12 -27.71 -5.88
CA ASN A 676 -22.68 -28.82 -5.11
C ASN A 676 -22.69 -30.13 -5.93
N GLY A 677 -21.66 -30.41 -6.73
CA GLY A 677 -21.53 -31.56 -7.60
C GLY A 677 -22.29 -31.44 -8.94
N VAL A 678 -23.05 -30.37 -9.18
CA VAL A 678 -23.79 -30.13 -10.42
C VAL A 678 -22.97 -29.26 -11.39
N LYS A 679 -22.76 -29.74 -12.61
CA LYS A 679 -22.06 -28.99 -13.65
C LYS A 679 -22.96 -27.90 -14.24
N LEU A 680 -22.53 -26.66 -14.19
CA LEU A 680 -23.21 -25.51 -14.81
C LEU A 680 -22.77 -25.27 -16.27
N GLY A 681 -21.87 -26.14 -16.77
CA GLY A 681 -21.38 -26.12 -18.15
C GLY A 681 -20.14 -25.26 -18.37
N MET A 682 -19.61 -25.40 -19.58
CA MET A 682 -18.39 -24.71 -20.02
C MET A 682 -18.72 -23.28 -20.43
N GLN A 683 -17.86 -22.33 -20.01
CA GLN A 683 -17.89 -20.95 -20.47
C GLN A 683 -16.53 -20.57 -21.07
N LYS A 684 -16.56 -19.86 -22.22
CA LYS A 684 -15.34 -19.30 -22.83
C LYS A 684 -14.81 -18.16 -21.97
N ALA A 685 -13.51 -18.08 -21.85
CA ALA A 685 -12.85 -16.93 -21.25
C ALA A 685 -12.77 -15.78 -22.25
N VAL A 686 -13.44 -14.69 -21.97
CA VAL A 686 -13.39 -13.45 -22.76
C VAL A 686 -12.61 -12.42 -21.97
N GLY A 687 -11.48 -11.98 -22.48
CA GLY A 687 -10.60 -11.07 -21.73
C GLY A 687 -10.17 -11.64 -20.37
N GLY A 688 -9.91 -12.95 -20.29
CA GLY A 688 -9.49 -13.60 -19.05
C GLY A 688 -10.60 -13.91 -18.05
N VAL A 689 -11.88 -13.71 -18.42
CA VAL A 689 -13.05 -13.85 -17.55
C VAL A 689 -14.04 -14.86 -18.11
N SER A 690 -14.47 -15.81 -17.30
CA SER A 690 -15.61 -16.69 -17.56
C SER A 690 -16.70 -16.41 -16.51
N GLU A 691 -17.99 -16.37 -16.93
CA GLU A 691 -19.09 -15.95 -16.06
C GLU A 691 -20.24 -16.97 -16.07
N TRP A 692 -20.89 -17.15 -14.93
CA TRP A 692 -22.06 -17.98 -14.72
C TRP A 692 -23.10 -17.26 -13.88
N GLN A 693 -24.35 -17.73 -13.97
CA GLN A 693 -25.40 -17.47 -12.99
C GLN A 693 -25.47 -18.68 -12.06
N VAL A 694 -25.08 -18.52 -10.81
CA VAL A 694 -24.99 -19.61 -9.84
C VAL A 694 -26.19 -19.62 -8.92
N PRO A 695 -26.96 -20.73 -8.84
CA PRO A 695 -28.05 -20.90 -7.90
C PRO A 695 -27.50 -21.32 -6.54
N PHE A 696 -27.44 -20.42 -5.57
CA PHE A 696 -27.04 -20.69 -4.22
C PHE A 696 -28.21 -21.21 -3.37
N ALA A 697 -28.02 -22.36 -2.72
CA ALA A 697 -28.91 -22.87 -1.71
C ALA A 697 -28.57 -22.32 -0.32
N ASN A 698 -29.50 -22.35 0.63
CA ASN A 698 -29.22 -21.96 2.01
C ASN A 698 -28.13 -22.84 2.63
N GLY A 699 -27.21 -22.27 3.39
CA GLY A 699 -26.07 -22.95 4.01
C GLY A 699 -24.86 -23.12 3.09
N ILE A 700 -24.06 -24.17 3.32
CA ILE A 700 -22.78 -24.36 2.62
C ILE A 700 -22.99 -24.81 1.17
N ASN A 701 -22.42 -24.04 0.24
CA ASN A 701 -22.33 -24.38 -1.16
C ASN A 701 -20.87 -24.63 -1.54
N GLN A 702 -20.59 -25.78 -2.14
CA GLN A 702 -19.28 -26.16 -2.63
C GLN A 702 -19.15 -25.77 -4.11
N ILE A 703 -18.13 -24.98 -4.42
CA ILE A 703 -17.91 -24.45 -5.77
C ILE A 703 -16.53 -24.89 -6.25
N GLU A 704 -16.49 -25.59 -7.37
CA GLU A 704 -15.26 -26.01 -8.03
C GLU A 704 -15.22 -25.42 -9.45
N ALA A 705 -14.15 -24.68 -9.75
CA ALA A 705 -13.82 -24.24 -11.11
C ALA A 705 -12.81 -25.23 -11.70
N VAL A 706 -13.02 -25.64 -12.93
CA VAL A 706 -12.18 -26.64 -13.61
C VAL A 706 -11.86 -26.17 -15.04
N ALA A 707 -10.61 -26.32 -15.45
CA ALA A 707 -10.20 -26.09 -16.82
C ALA A 707 -9.14 -27.12 -17.22
N GLU A 708 -9.06 -27.45 -18.53
CA GLU A 708 -8.09 -28.38 -19.08
C GLU A 708 -7.21 -27.66 -20.12
N ASP A 709 -5.90 -27.92 -20.04
CA ASP A 709 -4.94 -27.47 -21.03
C ASP A 709 -3.85 -28.53 -21.26
N ALA A 710 -3.60 -28.88 -22.52
CA ALA A 710 -2.62 -29.87 -22.94
C ALA A 710 -2.70 -31.21 -22.15
N GLY A 711 -3.92 -31.64 -21.77
CA GLY A 711 -4.17 -32.86 -21.02
C GLY A 711 -3.95 -32.73 -19.51
N ASN A 712 -3.62 -31.56 -19.00
CA ASN A 712 -3.53 -31.29 -17.57
C ASN A 712 -4.81 -30.61 -17.08
N LEU A 713 -5.25 -31.02 -15.88
CA LEU A 713 -6.44 -30.50 -15.24
C LEU A 713 -6.06 -29.46 -14.18
N TYR A 714 -6.62 -28.26 -14.30
CA TYR A 714 -6.46 -27.16 -13.35
C TYR A 714 -7.75 -26.98 -12.58
N LYS A 715 -7.64 -26.77 -11.28
CA LYS A 715 -8.80 -26.68 -10.40
C LYS A 715 -8.62 -25.57 -9.38
N ASP A 716 -9.72 -24.91 -9.06
CA ASP A 716 -9.83 -24.04 -7.89
C ASP A 716 -11.13 -24.35 -7.15
N PHE A 717 -11.11 -24.28 -5.83
CA PHE A 717 -12.22 -24.66 -4.97
C PHE A 717 -12.47 -23.64 -3.88
N MET A 718 -13.75 -23.37 -3.58
CA MET A 718 -14.15 -22.62 -2.40
C MET A 718 -15.48 -23.13 -1.84
N GLU A 719 -15.69 -22.88 -0.55
CA GLU A 719 -16.97 -23.01 0.10
C GLU A 719 -17.60 -21.64 0.33
N VAL A 720 -18.90 -21.55 0.11
CA VAL A 720 -19.70 -20.35 0.35
C VAL A 720 -20.79 -20.70 1.33
N ASP A 721 -20.80 -20.07 2.51
CA ASP A 721 -21.91 -20.08 3.46
C ASP A 721 -22.95 -19.05 2.99
N PHE A 722 -24.10 -19.51 2.52
CA PHE A 722 -25.13 -18.67 1.93
C PHE A 722 -26.32 -18.48 2.85
N ARG A 723 -26.66 -17.23 3.18
CA ARG A 723 -27.83 -16.86 3.97
C ARG A 723 -28.99 -16.52 3.05
N LEU A 724 -29.89 -17.48 2.86
CA LEU A 724 -31.05 -17.32 2.00
C LEU A 724 -32.22 -16.71 2.78
N VAL A 725 -32.65 -15.53 2.36
CA VAL A 725 -33.87 -14.89 2.88
C VAL A 725 -35.05 -15.30 2.00
N PRO A 726 -36.14 -15.84 2.57
CA PRO A 726 -37.31 -16.27 1.79
C PRO A 726 -37.94 -15.10 1.03
N TYR A 727 -38.39 -15.34 -0.22
CA TYR A 727 -39.08 -14.30 -0.99
C TYR A 727 -40.36 -13.82 -0.30
N GLN A 728 -41.11 -14.73 0.32
CA GLN A 728 -42.20 -14.43 1.24
C GLN A 728 -41.78 -14.88 2.64
N LEU A 729 -41.78 -13.95 3.63
CA LEU A 729 -41.23 -14.18 4.96
C LEU A 729 -41.96 -15.30 5.76
N ASN A 730 -43.22 -15.58 5.38
CA ASN A 730 -44.04 -16.66 5.96
C ASN A 730 -44.00 -17.93 5.13
N ALA A 731 -43.16 -18.07 4.14
CA ALA A 731 -43.01 -19.30 3.36
C ALA A 731 -42.45 -20.42 4.22
N ASN A 732 -42.96 -21.67 3.96
CA ASN A 732 -42.55 -22.85 4.74
C ASN A 732 -41.31 -23.55 4.15
N ASP A 733 -40.91 -23.23 2.97
CA ASP A 733 -39.79 -23.85 2.23
C ASP A 733 -38.41 -23.32 2.69
N VAL A 734 -38.36 -22.08 3.16
CA VAL A 734 -37.16 -21.46 3.79
C VAL A 734 -37.65 -20.84 5.11
N PRO A 735 -37.33 -21.40 6.27
CA PRO A 735 -37.70 -20.79 7.54
C PRO A 735 -37.06 -19.41 7.67
N PHE A 736 -37.82 -18.43 8.13
CA PHE A 736 -37.29 -17.11 8.46
C PHE A 736 -36.46 -17.19 9.75
N GLU A 737 -35.21 -16.75 9.69
CA GLU A 737 -34.30 -16.69 10.86
C GLU A 737 -33.92 -15.25 11.18
N GLU A 738 -33.32 -14.55 10.21
CA GLU A 738 -32.91 -13.15 10.37
C GLU A 738 -33.01 -12.34 9.08
N LEU A 739 -33.06 -11.03 9.25
CA LEU A 739 -33.05 -10.04 8.16
C LEU A 739 -32.22 -8.83 8.60
N ASN A 740 -31.12 -8.54 7.91
CA ASN A 740 -30.31 -7.35 8.15
C ASN A 740 -30.31 -6.50 6.88
N ILE A 741 -30.75 -5.25 6.98
CA ILE A 741 -31.02 -4.36 5.84
C ILE A 741 -30.29 -3.05 5.98
N LEU A 742 -29.63 -2.61 4.91
CA LEU A 742 -29.06 -1.28 4.73
C LEU A 742 -30.09 -0.37 4.08
N LEU A 743 -30.64 0.58 4.81
CA LEU A 743 -31.61 1.50 4.24
C LEU A 743 -30.94 2.56 3.37
N GLY A 744 -31.58 2.87 2.23
CA GLY A 744 -31.05 3.83 1.27
C GLY A 744 -29.78 3.35 0.55
N SER A 745 -29.51 2.05 0.54
CA SER A 745 -28.34 1.42 -0.10
C SER A 745 -28.75 0.57 -1.30
N LYS A 746 -27.85 0.48 -2.30
CA LYS A 746 -27.96 -0.44 -3.45
C LYS A 746 -26.95 -1.59 -3.38
N ARG A 747 -26.12 -1.64 -2.33
CA ARG A 747 -25.02 -2.59 -2.15
C ARG A 747 -25.25 -3.48 -0.94
N MET A 748 -24.60 -4.63 -0.92
CA MET A 748 -24.53 -5.54 0.23
C MET A 748 -23.30 -5.22 1.08
N PHE A 749 -23.39 -5.51 2.36
CA PHE A 749 -22.28 -5.40 3.30
C PHE A 749 -22.16 -6.69 4.12
N ILE A 750 -20.94 -7.16 4.33
CA ILE A 750 -20.64 -8.34 5.13
C ILE A 750 -20.00 -7.91 6.45
N ASP A 751 -20.69 -8.10 7.55
CA ASP A 751 -20.13 -7.96 8.88
C ASP A 751 -19.43 -9.27 9.27
N GLU A 752 -18.12 -9.31 9.03
CA GLU A 752 -17.31 -10.51 9.28
C GLU A 752 -17.21 -10.85 10.77
N LEU A 753 -17.22 -9.85 11.65
CA LEU A 753 -17.10 -10.04 13.10
C LEU A 753 -18.35 -10.73 13.66
N ASN A 754 -19.53 -10.32 13.22
CA ASN A 754 -20.80 -10.87 13.68
C ASN A 754 -21.35 -11.96 12.74
N GLN A 755 -20.64 -12.28 11.64
CA GLN A 755 -21.08 -13.27 10.64
C GLN A 755 -22.45 -12.96 10.06
N GLN A 756 -22.71 -11.67 9.76
CA GLN A 756 -23.99 -11.17 9.25
C GLN A 756 -23.86 -10.66 7.81
N VAL A 757 -24.91 -10.93 7.04
CA VAL A 757 -25.06 -10.40 5.69
C VAL A 757 -26.12 -9.31 5.72
N TRP A 758 -25.75 -8.10 5.32
CA TRP A 758 -26.63 -6.96 5.19
C TRP A 758 -27.04 -6.78 3.72
N LEU A 759 -28.33 -6.86 3.46
CA LEU A 759 -28.89 -6.72 2.12
C LEU A 759 -29.33 -5.26 1.86
N PRO A 760 -29.37 -4.82 0.59
CA PRO A 760 -29.94 -3.53 0.24
C PRO A 760 -31.43 -3.48 0.51
N ASP A 761 -31.96 -2.30 0.84
CA ASP A 761 -33.37 -2.05 1.10
C ASP A 761 -34.21 -2.09 -0.17
N GLN A 762 -35.51 -2.23 0.00
CA GLN A 762 -36.53 -2.19 -1.06
C GLN A 762 -37.80 -1.49 -0.56
N ALA A 763 -38.60 -1.03 -1.50
CA ALA A 763 -39.97 -0.62 -1.17
C ALA A 763 -40.77 -1.83 -0.67
N TYR A 764 -41.63 -1.60 0.35
CA TYR A 764 -42.44 -2.67 0.91
C TYR A 764 -43.30 -3.37 -0.14
N ARG A 765 -43.30 -4.69 -0.09
CA ARG A 765 -44.19 -5.57 -0.84
C ARG A 765 -44.88 -6.55 0.08
N ALA A 766 -46.17 -6.82 -0.22
CA ALA A 766 -46.95 -7.78 0.58
C ALA A 766 -46.29 -9.17 0.61
N GLY A 767 -46.27 -9.79 1.80
CA GLY A 767 -45.59 -11.05 2.07
C GLY A 767 -44.08 -10.96 2.25
N GLY A 768 -43.51 -9.80 2.06
CA GLY A 768 -42.08 -9.52 2.20
C GLY A 768 -41.79 -8.47 3.27
N TRP A 769 -40.86 -7.57 2.95
CA TRP A 769 -40.47 -6.43 3.81
C TRP A 769 -40.19 -5.19 2.97
N GLY A 770 -39.91 -4.07 3.67
CA GLY A 770 -39.38 -2.86 3.06
C GLY A 770 -39.95 -1.58 3.70
N HIS A 771 -39.42 -0.46 3.20
CA HIS A 771 -39.85 0.87 3.62
C HIS A 771 -41.16 1.29 2.93
N VAL A 772 -41.90 2.16 3.61
CA VAL A 772 -43.04 2.91 3.07
C VAL A 772 -42.73 4.40 3.25
N GLY A 773 -42.80 5.13 2.17
CA GLY A 773 -42.44 6.55 2.13
C GLY A 773 -40.93 6.82 2.22
N GLY A 774 -40.59 8.08 2.12
CA GLY A 774 -39.20 8.54 2.20
C GLY A 774 -38.44 8.49 0.87
N GLU A 775 -37.19 8.95 0.95
CA GLU A 775 -36.25 9.06 -0.18
C GLU A 775 -34.84 8.65 0.27
N ILE A 776 -34.05 8.18 -0.67
CA ILE A 776 -32.64 7.83 -0.41
C ILE A 776 -31.87 9.11 -0.08
N PHE A 777 -31.07 9.07 0.99
CA PHE A 777 -30.20 10.18 1.37
C PHE A 777 -29.16 10.45 0.28
N THR A 778 -29.07 11.71 -0.14
CA THR A 778 -28.04 12.20 -1.06
C THR A 778 -27.44 13.49 -0.53
N PHE A 779 -26.13 13.59 -0.57
CA PHE A 779 -25.43 14.79 -0.13
C PHE A 779 -25.08 15.65 -1.35
N LYS A 780 -25.44 16.94 -1.36
CA LYS A 780 -25.36 17.81 -2.55
C LYS A 780 -23.95 17.98 -3.11
N SER A 781 -22.94 17.98 -2.24
CA SER A 781 -21.53 18.06 -2.64
C SER A 781 -20.88 16.68 -2.85
N ASN A 782 -21.66 15.62 -2.81
CA ASN A 782 -21.16 14.27 -2.77
C ASN A 782 -20.76 13.77 -4.17
N ARG A 783 -19.65 13.00 -4.24
CA ARG A 783 -19.22 12.28 -5.43
C ARG A 783 -20.09 11.06 -5.72
N GLN A 784 -20.73 10.54 -4.67
CA GLN A 784 -21.57 9.34 -4.70
C GLN A 784 -22.97 9.68 -5.19
N SER A 785 -23.64 8.71 -5.79
CA SER A 785 -25.05 8.85 -6.20
C SER A 785 -26.01 8.79 -5.02
N TYR A 786 -25.59 8.23 -3.87
CA TYR A 786 -26.36 8.09 -2.64
C TYR A 786 -25.43 7.93 -1.43
N GLY A 787 -25.94 8.14 -0.22
CA GLY A 787 -25.19 7.98 1.03
C GLY A 787 -24.14 9.07 1.26
N THR A 788 -23.19 8.79 2.11
CA THR A 788 -22.07 9.67 2.47
C THR A 788 -20.77 8.88 2.60
N ASP A 789 -19.65 9.59 2.58
CA ASP A 789 -18.29 9.08 2.87
C ASP A 789 -17.74 9.54 4.21
N LYS A 790 -18.60 10.05 5.09
CA LYS A 790 -18.23 10.44 6.47
C LYS A 790 -17.82 9.18 7.26
N SER A 791 -16.74 9.27 8.04
CA SER A 791 -16.47 8.30 9.11
C SER A 791 -17.59 8.35 10.15
N ILE A 792 -17.98 7.19 10.64
CA ILE A 792 -19.04 7.05 11.63
C ILE A 792 -18.42 6.67 12.99
N PHE A 793 -18.45 7.59 13.93
CA PHE A 793 -17.87 7.37 15.25
C PHE A 793 -18.59 6.28 16.05
N GLY A 794 -17.82 5.48 16.79
CA GLY A 794 -18.33 4.46 17.70
C GLY A 794 -18.76 3.16 17.04
N THR A 795 -18.25 2.87 15.87
CA THR A 795 -18.46 1.59 15.15
C THR A 795 -17.29 1.27 14.23
N ASP A 796 -17.03 -0.02 14.01
CA ASP A 796 -16.15 -0.52 12.94
C ASP A 796 -16.94 -0.90 11.66
N ASN A 797 -18.28 -0.73 11.71
CA ASN A 797 -19.21 -1.09 10.65
C ASN A 797 -19.85 0.18 10.04
N ASP A 798 -19.03 1.15 9.64
CA ASP A 798 -19.46 2.40 9.01
C ASP A 798 -20.49 2.21 7.88
N PRO A 799 -20.39 1.19 7.00
CA PRO A 799 -21.34 0.98 5.92
C PRO A 799 -22.81 0.88 6.34
N ILE A 800 -23.09 0.42 7.58
CA ILE A 800 -24.46 0.31 8.12
C ILE A 800 -25.09 1.72 8.28
N TYR A 801 -24.26 2.72 8.57
CA TYR A 801 -24.72 4.07 8.94
C TYR A 801 -24.47 5.11 7.85
N GLN A 802 -23.69 4.79 6.81
CA GLN A 802 -23.35 5.74 5.73
C GLN A 802 -24.45 5.90 4.67
N THR A 803 -25.49 5.07 4.72
CA THR A 803 -26.68 5.20 3.88
C THR A 803 -27.92 5.36 4.77
N GLN A 804 -28.98 5.96 4.24
CA GLN A 804 -30.14 6.33 5.05
C GLN A 804 -31.38 6.52 4.18
N GLN A 805 -32.53 6.11 4.71
CA GLN A 805 -33.85 6.49 4.19
C GLN A 805 -34.33 7.72 4.97
N VAL A 806 -34.60 8.83 4.27
CA VAL A 806 -35.01 10.12 4.83
C VAL A 806 -36.49 10.36 4.61
N GLY A 807 -37.21 10.75 5.62
CA GLY A 807 -38.68 10.93 5.56
C GLY A 807 -39.41 9.59 5.52
N ILE A 808 -38.82 8.54 6.06
CA ILE A 808 -39.49 7.24 6.18
C ILE A 808 -40.75 7.37 7.05
N GLU A 809 -41.85 6.80 6.58
CA GLU A 809 -43.11 6.77 7.32
C GLU A 809 -43.26 5.45 8.10
N LYS A 810 -42.98 4.35 7.41
CA LYS A 810 -43.06 3.02 8.04
C LYS A 810 -41.96 2.09 7.52
N TYR A 811 -41.66 1.08 8.34
CA TYR A 811 -40.94 -0.12 7.92
C TYR A 811 -41.76 -1.36 8.24
N LYS A 812 -41.93 -2.24 7.29
CA LYS A 812 -42.80 -3.42 7.45
C LYS A 812 -42.08 -4.72 7.15
N ALA A 813 -42.41 -5.79 7.88
CA ALA A 813 -41.95 -7.14 7.60
C ALA A 813 -43.05 -8.16 7.97
N ASP A 814 -43.55 -8.87 6.96
CA ASP A 814 -44.65 -9.81 7.12
C ASP A 814 -44.14 -11.18 7.64
N VAL A 815 -43.54 -11.16 8.82
CA VAL A 815 -43.00 -12.36 9.47
C VAL A 815 -44.11 -13.21 10.16
N PRO A 816 -43.90 -14.52 10.35
CA PRO A 816 -44.82 -15.37 11.12
C PRO A 816 -45.00 -14.90 12.55
N ASP A 817 -46.06 -15.37 13.18
CA ASP A 817 -46.25 -15.16 14.65
C ASP A 817 -45.08 -15.77 15.43
N GLY A 818 -44.56 -15.01 16.42
CA GLY A 818 -43.39 -15.43 17.18
C GLY A 818 -42.77 -14.32 18.03
N GLN A 819 -41.68 -14.70 18.69
CA GLN A 819 -40.85 -13.77 19.44
C GLN A 819 -39.66 -13.34 18.56
N TYR A 820 -39.40 -12.05 18.52
CA TYR A 820 -38.33 -11.47 17.72
C TYR A 820 -37.53 -10.46 18.52
N GLU A 821 -36.35 -10.21 18.08
CA GLU A 821 -35.50 -9.09 18.49
C GLU A 821 -35.30 -8.17 17.27
N ILE A 822 -35.59 -6.88 17.44
CA ILE A 822 -35.30 -5.87 16.42
C ILE A 822 -34.17 -4.96 16.88
N THR A 823 -33.38 -4.49 15.95
CA THR A 823 -32.41 -3.41 16.15
C THR A 823 -32.60 -2.35 15.09
N LEU A 824 -32.84 -1.11 15.51
CA LEU A 824 -32.92 0.04 14.64
C LEU A 824 -31.61 0.82 14.71
N HIS A 825 -31.00 1.07 13.55
CA HIS A 825 -29.72 1.77 13.43
C HIS A 825 -29.94 3.17 12.89
N PHE A 826 -29.38 4.16 13.59
CA PHE A 826 -29.53 5.57 13.29
C PHE A 826 -28.17 6.27 13.29
N ALA A 827 -28.01 7.27 12.42
CA ALA A 827 -26.96 8.27 12.47
C ALA A 827 -27.49 9.59 11.90
N GLU A 828 -27.16 10.74 12.49
CA GLU A 828 -27.39 12.02 11.83
C GLU A 828 -26.26 12.28 10.82
N LEU A 829 -26.59 12.38 9.54
CA LEU A 829 -25.62 12.53 8.45
C LEU A 829 -25.47 13.96 7.95
N THR A 830 -26.41 14.87 8.32
CA THR A 830 -26.35 16.29 7.96
C THR A 830 -25.55 17.07 9.00
N GLY A 831 -24.81 18.09 8.57
CA GLY A 831 -23.96 18.91 9.46
C GLY A 831 -22.60 18.27 9.77
N GLY A 832 -21.86 18.89 10.70
CA GLY A 832 -20.50 18.51 11.09
C GLY A 832 -19.43 19.39 10.46
N GLU A 833 -18.19 19.25 10.90
CA GLU A 833 -17.06 20.00 10.35
C GLU A 833 -16.80 19.60 8.89
N PRO A 834 -16.56 20.59 7.99
CA PRO A 834 -16.21 20.29 6.62
C PRO A 834 -14.87 19.54 6.60
N LYS A 835 -14.84 18.36 5.98
CA LYS A 835 -13.59 17.67 5.71
C LYS A 835 -12.80 18.44 4.66
N GLU A 836 -11.49 18.51 4.85
CA GLU A 836 -10.58 18.96 3.78
C GLU A 836 -10.87 18.13 2.53
N ALA A 837 -11.20 18.80 1.41
CA ALA A 837 -11.54 18.12 0.18
C ALA A 837 -10.40 17.17 -0.21
N LEU A 838 -10.71 15.91 -0.49
CA LEU A 838 -9.72 14.96 -1.01
C LEU A 838 -9.05 15.56 -2.26
N PRO A 839 -7.75 15.31 -2.46
CA PRO A 839 -6.94 15.96 -3.49
C PRO A 839 -7.53 15.89 -4.90
N TYR A 840 -8.29 14.86 -5.23
CA TYR A 840 -8.87 14.64 -6.54
C TYR A 840 -10.29 15.21 -6.71
N ASN A 841 -10.73 16.14 -5.89
CA ASN A 841 -11.99 16.82 -6.10
C ASN A 841 -11.89 17.80 -7.28
N LEU A 842 -11.76 17.25 -8.47
CA LEU A 842 -11.66 17.99 -9.73
C LEU A 842 -13.04 18.59 -10.08
N GLY A 843 -13.36 19.75 -9.52
CA GLY A 843 -14.58 20.51 -9.82
C GLY A 843 -15.67 20.48 -8.75
N GLY A 844 -15.40 19.95 -7.55
CA GLY A 844 -16.28 20.15 -6.39
C GLY A 844 -15.97 21.49 -5.75
N THR A 845 -16.97 22.32 -5.55
CA THR A 845 -16.94 23.44 -4.62
C THR A 845 -16.58 22.90 -3.22
N GLU A 846 -15.76 23.64 -2.47
CA GLU A 846 -15.59 23.41 -1.04
C GLU A 846 -16.94 23.16 -0.41
N ALA A 847 -17.08 22.10 0.39
CA ALA A 847 -18.34 21.79 1.04
C ALA A 847 -18.71 22.99 1.93
N GLU A 848 -19.79 23.70 1.60
CA GLU A 848 -20.35 24.69 2.52
C GLU A 848 -20.69 23.97 3.82
N GLU A 849 -20.40 24.59 4.96
CA GLU A 849 -20.85 24.13 6.28
C GLU A 849 -22.36 23.90 6.25
N GLU A 850 -22.80 22.68 6.11
CA GLU A 850 -24.20 22.34 6.29
C GLU A 850 -24.48 22.26 7.79
N LYS A 851 -25.43 23.04 8.27
CA LYS A 851 -25.94 22.87 9.62
C LYS A 851 -26.67 21.54 9.71
N ALA A 852 -26.50 20.84 10.86
CA ALA A 852 -27.29 19.65 11.13
C ALA A 852 -28.80 19.99 11.03
N GLU A 853 -29.55 19.17 10.32
CA GLU A 853 -31.00 19.29 10.30
C GLU A 853 -31.54 18.94 11.70
N GLU A 854 -32.36 19.80 12.24
CA GLU A 854 -33.02 19.50 13.50
C GLU A 854 -34.18 18.53 13.26
N ARG A 855 -33.99 17.27 13.68
CA ARG A 855 -34.98 16.21 13.56
C ARG A 855 -35.45 15.78 14.95
N ILE A 856 -36.79 15.72 15.13
CA ILE A 856 -37.42 15.17 16.33
C ILE A 856 -38.56 14.27 15.88
N PHE A 857 -38.56 13.03 16.25
CA PHE A 857 -39.59 12.07 15.86
C PHE A 857 -39.77 10.95 16.88
N ASP A 858 -40.98 10.41 16.89
CA ASP A 858 -41.34 9.24 17.70
C ASP A 858 -41.23 7.96 16.83
N VAL A 859 -40.94 6.86 17.48
CA VAL A 859 -40.94 5.52 16.84
C VAL A 859 -41.91 4.61 17.57
N TYR A 860 -42.82 4.01 16.83
CA TYR A 860 -43.77 3.01 17.32
C TYR A 860 -43.48 1.66 16.71
N VAL A 861 -43.60 0.61 17.50
CA VAL A 861 -43.52 -0.80 17.03
C VAL A 861 -44.84 -1.47 17.31
N ASN A 862 -45.53 -1.93 16.25
CA ASN A 862 -46.88 -2.51 16.34
C ASN A 862 -47.86 -1.61 17.14
N GLY A 863 -47.74 -0.29 16.96
CA GLY A 863 -48.57 0.71 17.64
C GLY A 863 -48.14 1.06 19.06
N LEU A 864 -47.09 0.45 19.60
CA LEU A 864 -46.53 0.80 20.91
C LEU A 864 -45.40 1.81 20.75
N LEU A 865 -45.45 2.95 21.45
CA LEU A 865 -44.38 3.95 21.48
C LEU A 865 -43.13 3.33 22.14
N VAL A 866 -42.03 3.29 21.43
CA VAL A 866 -40.76 2.70 21.91
C VAL A 866 -39.63 3.70 22.01
N LEU A 867 -39.65 4.77 21.21
CA LEU A 867 -38.72 5.89 21.28
C LEU A 867 -39.55 7.17 21.19
N GLU A 868 -39.44 8.03 22.18
CA GLU A 868 -40.14 9.32 22.28
C GLU A 868 -39.14 10.48 22.08
N ASP A 869 -39.52 11.46 21.28
CA ASP A 869 -38.76 12.69 21.02
C ASP A 869 -37.30 12.47 20.60
N LEU A 870 -37.03 11.43 19.83
CA LEU A 870 -35.65 11.11 19.40
C LEU A 870 -35.05 12.26 18.59
N ASN A 871 -33.95 12.85 19.11
CA ASN A 871 -33.18 13.90 18.47
C ASN A 871 -31.71 13.48 18.36
N LEU A 872 -31.34 12.91 17.22
CA LEU A 872 -30.03 12.30 17.02
C LEU A 872 -28.89 13.30 17.17
N ALA A 873 -28.98 14.46 16.52
CA ALA A 873 -27.93 15.49 16.58
C ALA A 873 -27.68 16.00 18.00
N ARG A 874 -28.74 16.24 18.74
CA ARG A 874 -28.65 16.78 20.12
C ARG A 874 -28.16 15.72 21.12
N GLU A 875 -28.64 14.48 21.01
CA GLU A 875 -28.38 13.43 22.02
C GLU A 875 -27.06 12.71 21.78
N TYR A 876 -26.66 12.53 20.53
CA TYR A 876 -25.52 11.70 20.17
C TYR A 876 -24.45 12.42 19.33
N GLY A 877 -24.82 13.51 18.66
CA GLY A 877 -23.96 14.23 17.73
C GLY A 877 -24.10 13.75 16.28
N VAL A 878 -23.35 14.41 15.39
CA VAL A 878 -23.33 14.10 13.94
C VAL A 878 -22.39 12.93 13.66
N ALA A 879 -22.74 12.11 12.66
CA ALA A 879 -21.96 10.97 12.20
C ALA A 879 -21.55 9.99 13.33
N ARG A 880 -22.48 9.67 14.21
CA ARG A 880 -22.27 8.71 15.29
C ARG A 880 -23.28 7.57 15.23
N ALA A 881 -22.79 6.35 15.38
CA ALA A 881 -23.61 5.14 15.38
C ALA A 881 -24.52 5.08 16.64
N VAL A 882 -25.80 4.87 16.40
CA VAL A 882 -26.81 4.67 17.47
C VAL A 882 -27.62 3.43 17.13
N ALA A 883 -27.54 2.39 17.95
CA ALA A 883 -28.34 1.19 17.82
C ALA A 883 -29.36 1.08 18.95
N LYS A 884 -30.63 0.87 18.62
CA LYS A 884 -31.74 0.68 19.56
C LYS A 884 -32.29 -0.72 19.41
N LYS A 885 -32.02 -1.56 20.41
CA LYS A 885 -32.35 -2.98 20.43
C LYS A 885 -33.50 -3.26 21.36
N MET A 886 -34.49 -4.03 20.92
CA MET A 886 -35.68 -4.35 21.73
C MET A 886 -36.35 -5.66 21.30
N PRO A 887 -36.97 -6.41 22.22
CA PRO A 887 -37.81 -7.56 21.90
C PRO A 887 -39.16 -7.13 21.35
N VAL A 888 -39.72 -7.91 20.44
CA VAL A 888 -41.07 -7.69 19.92
C VAL A 888 -41.77 -9.02 19.73
N THR A 889 -43.08 -9.06 20.10
CA THR A 889 -43.96 -10.19 19.87
C THR A 889 -44.88 -9.90 18.67
N VAL A 890 -44.85 -10.78 17.69
CA VAL A 890 -45.79 -10.77 16.54
C VAL A 890 -46.88 -11.77 16.76
N THR A 891 -48.15 -11.36 16.64
CA THR A 891 -49.32 -12.22 16.84
C THR A 891 -50.43 -11.87 15.85
N GLY A 892 -51.27 -12.85 15.54
CA GLY A 892 -52.47 -12.68 14.73
C GLY A 892 -52.13 -12.47 13.24
N SER A 893 -50.99 -12.99 12.81
CA SER A 893 -50.52 -12.90 11.39
C SER A 893 -50.46 -11.49 10.86
N LYS A 894 -50.20 -10.50 11.73
CA LYS A 894 -50.12 -9.05 11.36
C LYS A 894 -48.76 -8.62 10.90
N GLY A 895 -47.74 -9.48 11.09
CA GLY A 895 -46.34 -9.10 10.82
C GLY A 895 -45.84 -8.03 11.79
N LEU A 896 -44.71 -7.43 11.41
CA LEU A 896 -44.06 -6.32 12.11
C LEU A 896 -44.32 -5.01 11.35
N GLU A 897 -44.80 -3.98 12.03
CA GLU A 897 -44.91 -2.62 11.51
C GLU A 897 -44.20 -1.65 12.47
N ILE A 898 -43.26 -0.89 11.92
CA ILE A 898 -42.56 0.20 12.62
C ILE A 898 -43.04 1.49 11.98
N THR A 899 -43.57 2.43 12.79
CA THR A 899 -44.08 3.74 12.33
C THR A 899 -43.19 4.85 12.86
N PHE A 900 -42.89 5.82 12.02
CA PHE A 900 -42.08 6.99 12.38
C PHE A 900 -42.96 8.25 12.28
N GLU A 901 -43.18 8.91 13.42
CA GLU A 901 -43.99 10.13 13.49
C GLU A 901 -43.12 11.37 13.65
N ALA A 902 -43.08 12.20 12.63
CA ALA A 902 -42.29 13.44 12.68
C ALA A 902 -42.95 14.49 13.60
N LYS A 903 -42.18 15.00 14.56
CA LYS A 903 -42.55 16.23 15.34
C LYS A 903 -41.83 17.44 14.75
N LYS A 904 -40.58 17.26 14.24
CA LYS A 904 -39.80 18.28 13.54
C LYS A 904 -38.89 17.64 12.54
N GLY A 905 -38.75 18.21 11.36
CA GLY A 905 -37.92 17.66 10.28
C GLY A 905 -38.41 16.31 9.73
N LYS A 906 -37.55 15.59 9.05
CA LYS A 906 -37.87 14.30 8.43
C LYS A 906 -37.28 13.16 9.28
N PRO A 907 -38.06 12.13 9.68
CA PRO A 907 -37.51 10.93 10.32
C PRO A 907 -36.49 10.22 9.42
N VAL A 908 -35.54 9.50 10.04
CA VAL A 908 -34.49 8.76 9.32
C VAL A 908 -34.32 7.36 9.89
N LEU A 909 -33.82 6.44 9.04
CA LEU A 909 -33.38 5.11 9.43
C LEU A 909 -32.23 4.70 8.54
N ASN A 910 -31.12 4.19 9.13
CA ASN A 910 -29.92 3.78 8.41
C ASN A 910 -29.88 2.26 8.20
N GLY A 911 -30.18 1.50 9.23
CA GLY A 911 -30.16 0.04 9.19
C GLY A 911 -31.30 -0.57 10.01
N PHE A 912 -31.74 -1.75 9.60
CA PHE A 912 -32.78 -2.52 10.26
C PHE A 912 -32.33 -3.98 10.42
N GLN A 913 -32.39 -4.49 11.62
CA GLN A 913 -32.19 -5.92 11.90
C GLN A 913 -33.44 -6.52 12.55
N LEU A 914 -33.74 -7.73 12.13
CA LEU A 914 -34.82 -8.55 12.68
C LEU A 914 -34.35 -9.98 12.83
N ARG A 915 -34.34 -10.52 14.03
CA ARG A 915 -33.93 -11.89 14.33
C ARG A 915 -35.02 -12.62 15.10
N LYS A 916 -35.33 -13.83 14.70
CA LYS A 916 -36.23 -14.72 15.42
C LYS A 916 -35.53 -15.24 16.67
N LEU A 917 -36.26 -15.25 17.83
CA LEU A 917 -35.76 -15.73 19.12
C LEU A 917 -36.11 -17.16 19.38
#